data_9537b6d0767aeea35df975ef7465d115
#
_entry.id   9537b6d0767aeea35df975ef7465d115
#
_cell.length_a   1.000
_cell.length_b   1.000
_cell.length_c   1.000
_cell.angle_alpha   90.00
_cell.angle_beta   90.00
_cell.angle_gamma   90.00
#
_symmetry.space_group_name_H-M   'P 1'
#
loop_
_entity.id
_entity.type
_entity.pdbx_description
1 polymer ?
#
loop_
_entity_poly.entity_id
_entity_poly.type
_entity_poly.pdbx_seq_one_letter_code
_entity_poly.pdbx_strand_id
1 'polypeptide(L)'
;MKRRILFAKNFFLVGLLLLTSLQVIAQKARVMITTENNSKLLSETILKTTKGSPASNYVRINTDRQYQTVDGFGFALTGGTCYNLMRMSVGERDALLKKIFSERQGYGASYVRISIGCSDFSLSRYTLCDVKGIENFALQSEEIAYVIPILKEVQAINPKVKIIAAPWTAPKWMKVSQKNGDVPYDNYVGGHLNKTCYSDYADYFVRFLKAMKNNGITIHAVTPQNEPGNGNNEGGAMLMDVEEEIAFVKVLATAFHNAGLSTKIYLFDHNFDNEQYAERVAKSLRSSSFLGDDLVEGAAFHNYGGDPTAMATFHKNTGLKSIYTETSIGTWNDGRNLKGKLCGEFNWSGLRALQNQSSAFIAWNLLLDYDGHPTTLSNSTVYGNIEIDPSSYALSTVRYNRDYYIICHLSSVIRPGAVRCDYIENGVPRDDWNFNYVALRNSDGTTAFVISNKTSVEKHINLASNSEYVNVDIPAKSVVSVLLGDTEQNAVTFGGMEMIPSDNRNSFSINIYLEKGKTYTAVGDDAFSSPDFYEDPDFFIKLGNGCFKFTALSGYYNIKFVPATKSFRIYASHENGNPLSLNADGTGALWAIGSDGLHKPYYSIISNQSWWTDTDHATCMAPVGNKRYQLTLTAGRQLNVNNVDFKFFGQAGWGVELNPTGEYRISSRSDVFLIGHKAVNGHSDGNVYVADGVTLQEGRTFRFIVDMSVPSQPVMSVDDISTGIKHPEVYADGLSHEWFTLSGIKIERPHKAGVYLCNGKKIRIL
;
A
#
# COMPACT_ATOMS: atom_id res chain seq x y z
N MET A 1 1.67 -63.97 21.87
CA MET A 1 1.28 -62.84 22.70
C MET A 1 2.37 -61.73 22.84
N LYS A 2 3.68 -62.00 22.72
CA LYS A 2 4.74 -61.00 22.83
C LYS A 2 4.93 -60.05 21.61
N ARG A 3 4.44 -60.37 20.41
CA ARG A 3 4.57 -59.50 19.22
C ARG A 3 3.50 -58.42 19.07
N ARG A 4 2.38 -58.53 19.77
CA ARG A 4 1.30 -57.49 19.74
C ARG A 4 1.56 -56.32 20.73
N ILE A 5 2.40 -56.53 21.74
CA ILE A 5 2.68 -55.49 22.74
C ILE A 5 3.77 -54.52 22.24
N LEU A 6 4.61 -54.96 21.31
CA LEU A 6 5.69 -54.08 20.75
C LEU A 6 5.10 -53.06 19.72
N PHE A 7 4.03 -53.44 18.97
CA PHE A 7 3.38 -52.52 18.03
C PHE A 7 2.58 -51.44 18.73
N ALA A 8 1.93 -51.75 19.86
CA ALA A 8 1.16 -50.77 20.61
C ALA A 8 2.04 -49.73 21.32
N LYS A 9 3.26 -50.11 21.77
CA LYS A 9 4.18 -49.13 22.37
C LYS A 9 4.79 -48.16 21.36
N ASN A 10 5.07 -48.57 20.15
CA ASN A 10 5.62 -47.70 19.11
C ASN A 10 4.54 -46.76 18.55
N PHE A 11 3.27 -47.15 18.48
CA PHE A 11 2.18 -46.25 18.09
C PHE A 11 1.87 -45.20 19.17
N PHE A 12 2.02 -45.55 20.46
CA PHE A 12 1.85 -44.58 21.55
C PHE A 12 3.01 -43.56 21.65
N LEU A 13 4.24 -43.99 21.30
CA LEU A 13 5.41 -43.10 21.30
C LEU A 13 5.43 -42.15 20.09
N VAL A 14 4.94 -42.58 18.91
CA VAL A 14 4.79 -41.75 17.72
C VAL A 14 3.58 -40.81 17.87
N GLY A 15 2.49 -41.26 18.51
CA GLY A 15 1.36 -40.41 18.85
C GLY A 15 1.68 -39.35 19.90
N LEU A 16 2.57 -39.64 20.86
CA LEU A 16 3.01 -38.70 21.89
C LEU A 16 4.04 -37.68 21.35
N LEU A 17 4.85 -38.05 20.35
CA LEU A 17 5.79 -37.17 19.65
C LEU A 17 5.09 -36.25 18.62
N LEU A 18 3.90 -36.61 18.12
CA LEU A 18 3.06 -35.75 17.27
C LEU A 18 2.19 -34.78 18.07
N LEU A 19 2.04 -34.97 19.38
CA LEU A 19 1.27 -34.09 20.28
C LEU A 19 2.15 -33.03 20.98
N THR A 20 3.47 -33.01 20.78
CA THR A 20 4.36 -32.08 21.46
C THR A 20 4.94 -30.98 20.58
N SER A 21 4.44 -30.79 19.35
CA SER A 21 4.82 -29.66 18.50
C SER A 21 3.67 -28.68 18.20
N LEU A 22 2.72 -28.53 19.09
CA LEU A 22 2.03 -27.26 19.21
C LEU A 22 3.03 -26.28 19.81
N GLN A 23 3.91 -25.73 18.97
CA GLN A 23 4.60 -24.50 19.32
C GLN A 23 3.52 -23.51 19.70
N VAL A 24 3.41 -23.19 20.99
CA VAL A 24 2.65 -22.06 21.47
C VAL A 24 3.34 -20.85 20.86
N ILE A 25 2.88 -20.38 19.72
CA ILE A 25 3.31 -19.13 19.12
C ILE A 25 3.08 -18.09 20.22
N ALA A 26 4.15 -17.49 20.71
CA ALA A 26 4.05 -16.43 21.70
C ALA A 26 3.29 -15.29 21.04
N GLN A 27 2.11 -14.97 21.58
CA GLN A 27 1.32 -13.84 21.11
C GLN A 27 2.15 -12.58 21.26
N LYS A 28 2.05 -11.67 20.32
CA LYS A 28 2.83 -10.43 20.24
C LYS A 28 1.87 -9.25 20.31
N ALA A 29 2.39 -8.11 20.72
CA ALA A 29 1.69 -6.84 20.60
C ALA A 29 2.49 -5.91 19.69
N ARG A 30 1.85 -5.37 18.66
CA ARG A 30 2.42 -4.33 17.82
C ARG A 30 2.10 -2.97 18.42
N VAL A 31 3.13 -2.17 18.68
CA VAL A 31 3.03 -0.84 19.27
C VAL A 31 3.56 0.18 18.28
N MET A 32 2.76 1.20 17.98
CA MET A 32 3.13 2.31 17.10
C MET A 32 3.05 3.63 17.84
N ILE A 33 4.07 4.48 17.71
CA ILE A 33 4.22 5.72 18.46
C ILE A 33 4.50 6.89 17.54
N THR A 34 3.79 8.02 17.75
CA THR A 34 4.14 9.33 17.20
C THR A 34 4.23 10.35 18.35
N THR A 35 5.30 11.15 18.37
CA THR A 35 5.54 12.18 19.38
C THR A 35 5.41 13.58 18.81
N GLU A 36 4.93 14.55 19.60
CA GLU A 36 4.80 15.96 19.19
C GLU A 36 6.13 16.64 18.85
N ASN A 37 7.26 16.12 19.32
CA ASN A 37 8.60 16.62 19.02
C ASN A 37 9.26 15.96 17.80
N ASN A 38 8.52 15.16 17.05
CA ASN A 38 8.96 14.44 15.86
C ASN A 38 10.09 13.41 16.10
N SER A 39 10.42 13.07 17.35
CA SER A 39 11.46 12.06 17.65
C SER A 39 11.02 10.64 17.27
N LYS A 40 9.71 10.39 17.20
CA LYS A 40 9.08 9.17 16.70
C LYS A 40 7.93 9.57 15.77
N LEU A 41 7.88 9.00 14.59
CA LEU A 41 6.85 9.24 13.57
C LEU A 41 6.35 7.89 13.07
N LEU A 42 5.21 7.41 13.61
CA LEU A 42 4.67 6.06 13.36
C LEU A 42 5.72 4.97 13.60
N SER A 43 6.58 5.20 14.60
CA SER A 43 7.66 4.26 14.95
C SER A 43 7.06 2.99 15.54
N GLU A 44 7.38 1.85 14.94
CA GLU A 44 6.80 0.56 15.31
C GLU A 44 7.76 -0.26 16.17
N THR A 45 7.21 -0.98 17.14
CA THR A 45 7.92 -1.94 17.97
C THR A 45 7.01 -3.15 18.24
N ILE A 46 7.58 -4.35 18.21
CA ILE A 46 6.89 -5.59 18.56
C ILE A 46 7.30 -5.99 19.98
N LEU A 47 6.32 -6.09 20.86
CA LEU A 47 6.51 -6.50 22.26
C LEU A 47 5.97 -7.92 22.46
N LYS A 48 6.59 -8.67 23.37
CA LYS A 48 6.08 -9.97 23.83
C LYS A 48 4.94 -9.75 24.81
N THR A 49 3.87 -10.52 24.68
CA THR A 49 2.77 -10.53 25.65
C THR A 49 3.07 -11.45 26.81
N THR A 50 2.40 -11.20 27.93
CA THR A 50 2.39 -12.04 29.12
C THR A 50 1.01 -12.67 29.27
N LYS A 51 0.94 -13.98 29.48
CA LYS A 51 -0.33 -14.69 29.74
C LYS A 51 -0.87 -14.35 31.12
N GLY A 52 -2.19 -14.30 31.23
CA GLY A 52 -2.91 -14.01 32.47
C GLY A 52 -3.33 -12.57 32.61
N SER A 53 -3.48 -12.10 33.84
CA SER A 53 -3.98 -10.76 34.17
C SER A 53 -2.92 -9.97 34.92
N PRO A 54 -2.72 -8.69 34.59
CA PRO A 54 -1.83 -7.83 35.34
C PRO A 54 -2.42 -7.56 36.77
N ALA A 55 -1.56 -7.41 37.77
CA ALA A 55 -1.98 -7.18 39.15
C ALA A 55 -2.50 -5.76 39.38
N SER A 56 -1.91 -4.76 38.71
CA SER A 56 -2.23 -3.34 38.87
C SER A 56 -1.82 -2.55 37.65
N ASN A 57 -2.17 -1.27 37.61
CA ASN A 57 -1.80 -0.31 36.60
C ASN A 57 -2.15 -0.80 35.17
N TYR A 58 -3.43 -1.11 34.97
CA TYR A 58 -3.89 -1.68 33.71
C TYR A 58 -5.18 -1.06 33.17
N VAL A 59 -5.32 -1.19 31.85
CA VAL A 59 -6.57 -1.01 31.11
C VAL A 59 -6.87 -2.34 30.40
N ARG A 60 -7.99 -2.97 30.75
CA ARG A 60 -8.46 -4.21 30.14
C ARG A 60 -9.72 -3.96 29.34
N ILE A 61 -9.76 -4.47 28.11
CA ILE A 61 -10.99 -4.45 27.32
C ILE A 61 -12.11 -5.24 28.03
N ASN A 62 -13.31 -4.66 28.04
CA ASN A 62 -14.52 -5.32 28.51
C ASN A 62 -15.45 -5.60 27.33
N THR A 63 -15.39 -6.82 26.81
CA THR A 63 -16.18 -7.26 25.66
C THR A 63 -17.65 -7.53 25.97
N ASP A 64 -18.05 -7.55 27.25
CA ASP A 64 -19.44 -7.75 27.64
C ASP A 64 -20.28 -6.49 27.41
N ARG A 65 -19.65 -5.34 27.28
CA ARG A 65 -20.29 -4.08 26.97
C ARG A 65 -19.74 -3.48 25.67
N GLN A 66 -20.56 -3.56 24.63
CA GLN A 66 -20.22 -3.18 23.27
C GLN A 66 -21.01 -1.94 22.84
N TYR A 67 -20.42 -1.21 21.90
CA TYR A 67 -20.98 -0.01 21.29
C TYR A 67 -21.04 -0.17 19.77
N GLN A 68 -20.70 0.88 19.02
CA GLN A 68 -20.78 0.86 17.56
C GLN A 68 -19.72 -0.07 16.93
N THR A 69 -20.08 -0.55 15.73
CA THR A 69 -19.13 -1.18 14.81
C THR A 69 -18.47 -0.10 13.95
N VAL A 70 -17.15 -0.19 13.78
CA VAL A 70 -16.36 0.73 12.98
C VAL A 70 -16.31 0.28 11.53
N ASP A 71 -16.65 1.17 10.62
CA ASP A 71 -16.63 0.93 9.17
C ASP A 71 -15.26 1.22 8.54
N GLY A 72 -14.47 2.11 9.15
CA GLY A 72 -13.11 2.41 8.70
C GLY A 72 -12.69 3.87 8.88
N PHE A 73 -11.45 4.12 8.47
CA PHE A 73 -10.80 5.44 8.52
C PHE A 73 -10.13 5.73 7.19
N GLY A 74 -10.04 7.02 6.82
CA GLY A 74 -9.35 7.35 5.58
C GLY A 74 -9.43 8.82 5.20
N PHE A 75 -9.46 9.05 3.88
CA PHE A 75 -9.25 10.38 3.34
C PHE A 75 -10.20 10.68 2.18
N ALA A 76 -10.43 11.97 1.91
CA ALA A 76 -11.05 12.38 0.68
C ALA A 76 -10.06 12.29 -0.49
N LEU A 77 -10.50 11.64 -1.56
CA LEU A 77 -9.83 11.57 -2.85
C LEU A 77 -10.55 12.53 -3.81
N THR A 78 -10.28 13.83 -3.62
CA THR A 78 -10.83 14.89 -4.49
C THR A 78 -10.23 14.83 -5.89
N GLY A 79 -10.82 15.52 -6.85
CA GLY A 79 -10.24 15.66 -8.20
C GLY A 79 -8.81 16.17 -8.17
N GLY A 80 -8.52 17.18 -7.33
CA GLY A 80 -7.17 17.72 -7.13
C GLY A 80 -6.21 16.72 -6.51
N THR A 81 -6.63 15.97 -5.49
CA THR A 81 -5.84 14.86 -4.93
C THR A 81 -5.49 13.83 -6.01
N CYS A 82 -6.49 13.40 -6.78
CA CYS A 82 -6.28 12.39 -7.83
C CYS A 82 -5.41 12.91 -8.97
N TYR A 83 -5.54 14.19 -9.33
CA TYR A 83 -4.66 14.85 -10.30
C TYR A 83 -3.20 14.81 -9.83
N ASN A 84 -2.90 15.21 -8.60
CA ASN A 84 -1.53 15.20 -8.05
C ASN A 84 -0.97 13.78 -7.99
N LEU A 85 -1.75 12.78 -7.57
CA LEU A 85 -1.35 11.38 -7.59
C LEU A 85 -1.01 10.89 -9.00
N MET A 86 -1.81 11.26 -10.02
CA MET A 86 -1.56 10.89 -11.42
C MET A 86 -0.35 11.59 -12.04
N ARG A 87 0.16 12.66 -11.45
CA ARG A 87 1.40 13.33 -11.85
C ARG A 87 2.66 12.60 -11.34
N MET A 88 2.53 11.80 -10.30
CA MET A 88 3.63 10.95 -9.82
C MET A 88 3.96 9.85 -10.84
N SER A 89 5.19 9.36 -10.82
CA SER A 89 5.51 8.13 -11.56
C SER A 89 4.67 6.95 -11.03
N VAL A 90 4.37 5.98 -11.90
CA VAL A 90 3.53 4.82 -11.54
C VAL A 90 4.07 4.08 -10.31
N GLY A 91 5.39 3.85 -10.27
CA GLY A 91 6.02 3.13 -9.16
C GLY A 91 5.98 3.87 -7.83
N GLU A 92 6.23 5.19 -7.84
CA GLU A 92 6.18 6.02 -6.64
C GLU A 92 4.77 6.21 -6.12
N ARG A 93 3.79 6.39 -7.03
CA ARG A 93 2.37 6.43 -6.68
C ARG A 93 1.90 5.12 -6.07
N ASP A 94 2.23 3.98 -6.67
CA ASP A 94 1.91 2.65 -6.13
C ASP A 94 2.50 2.47 -4.72
N ALA A 95 3.76 2.86 -4.51
CA ALA A 95 4.41 2.81 -3.21
C ALA A 95 3.70 3.70 -2.16
N LEU A 96 3.31 4.92 -2.54
CA LEU A 96 2.56 5.83 -1.65
C LEU A 96 1.18 5.27 -1.33
N LEU A 97 0.43 4.81 -2.32
CA LEU A 97 -0.92 4.24 -2.12
C LEU A 97 -0.87 2.97 -1.27
N LYS A 98 0.11 2.08 -1.47
CA LYS A 98 0.32 0.90 -0.62
C LYS A 98 0.62 1.27 0.82
N LYS A 99 1.48 2.26 1.04
CA LYS A 99 1.77 2.77 2.39
C LYS A 99 0.51 3.25 3.11
N ILE A 100 -0.46 3.81 2.40
CA ILE A 100 -1.70 4.35 2.98
C ILE A 100 -2.76 3.27 3.14
N PHE A 101 -3.07 2.52 2.07
CA PHE A 101 -4.27 1.67 1.98
C PHE A 101 -4.01 0.19 2.26
N SER A 102 -2.78 -0.32 2.13
CA SER A 102 -2.52 -1.73 2.38
C SER A 102 -2.60 -2.05 3.89
N GLU A 103 -3.39 -3.08 4.24
CA GLU A 103 -3.46 -3.59 5.62
C GLU A 103 -2.15 -4.26 6.06
N ARG A 104 -1.36 -4.80 5.12
CA ARG A 104 -0.14 -5.56 5.39
C ARG A 104 1.13 -4.75 5.21
N GLN A 105 1.18 -3.89 4.18
CA GLN A 105 2.37 -3.15 3.77
C GLN A 105 2.30 -1.67 4.17
N GLY A 106 1.23 -1.26 4.82
CA GLY A 106 0.95 0.12 5.15
C GLY A 106 0.06 0.26 6.38
N TYR A 107 -0.69 1.34 6.41
CA TYR A 107 -1.50 1.70 7.57
C TYR A 107 -2.97 1.30 7.46
N GLY A 108 -3.39 0.70 6.35
CA GLY A 108 -4.71 0.07 6.22
C GLY A 108 -5.89 1.05 6.17
N ALA A 109 -5.72 2.25 5.60
CA ALA A 109 -6.84 3.13 5.35
C ALA A 109 -7.90 2.39 4.52
N SER A 110 -9.18 2.49 4.92
CA SER A 110 -10.24 1.62 4.43
C SER A 110 -11.53 2.36 4.08
N TYR A 111 -11.53 3.70 4.19
CA TYR A 111 -12.67 4.53 3.82
C TYR A 111 -12.21 5.73 3.01
N VAL A 112 -12.88 6.01 1.89
CA VAL A 112 -12.59 7.19 1.07
C VAL A 112 -13.87 7.97 0.76
N ARG A 113 -13.74 9.30 0.63
CA ARG A 113 -14.81 10.20 0.20
C ARG A 113 -14.42 10.83 -1.13
N ILE A 114 -15.38 10.90 -2.05
CA ILE A 114 -15.23 11.55 -3.36
C ILE A 114 -16.38 12.53 -3.59
N SER A 115 -16.20 13.47 -4.52
CA SER A 115 -17.28 14.33 -4.98
C SER A 115 -18.09 13.67 -6.10
N ILE A 116 -19.36 14.10 -6.27
CA ILE A 116 -20.20 13.83 -7.44
C ILE A 116 -20.21 15.12 -8.27
N GLY A 117 -19.42 15.17 -9.33
CA GLY A 117 -19.02 16.41 -9.99
C GLY A 117 -17.90 17.13 -9.22
N CYS A 118 -17.81 18.45 -9.37
CA CYS A 118 -16.75 19.21 -8.71
C CYS A 118 -16.92 19.34 -7.20
N SER A 119 -15.79 19.64 -6.55
CA SER A 119 -15.68 20.19 -5.19
C SER A 119 -14.80 21.45 -5.21
N ASP A 120 -14.57 22.04 -4.04
CA ASP A 120 -13.57 23.11 -3.85
C ASP A 120 -12.13 22.70 -4.20
N PHE A 121 -11.83 21.39 -4.22
CA PHE A 121 -10.54 20.85 -4.65
C PHE A 121 -10.64 20.04 -5.95
N SER A 122 -11.29 20.64 -6.94
CA SER A 122 -11.35 20.18 -8.32
C SER A 122 -10.50 21.08 -9.23
N LEU A 123 -10.26 20.65 -10.46
CA LEU A 123 -9.54 21.42 -11.48
C LEU A 123 -10.38 22.58 -12.04
N SER A 124 -11.70 22.43 -11.99
CA SER A 124 -12.67 23.45 -12.42
C SER A 124 -14.02 23.20 -11.76
N ARG A 125 -14.95 24.16 -11.91
CA ARG A 125 -16.35 23.98 -11.49
C ARG A 125 -17.13 23.32 -12.61
N TYR A 126 -17.82 22.22 -12.32
CA TYR A 126 -18.68 21.49 -13.26
C TYR A 126 -19.64 20.57 -12.50
N THR A 127 -20.69 20.12 -13.21
CA THR A 127 -21.48 18.97 -12.80
C THR A 127 -21.45 17.88 -13.88
N LEU A 128 -21.94 16.70 -13.58
CA LEU A 128 -21.99 15.62 -14.56
C LEU A 128 -23.15 15.78 -15.58
N CYS A 129 -23.88 16.94 -15.53
CA CYS A 129 -24.99 17.22 -16.41
C CYS A 129 -25.23 18.74 -16.55
N ASP A 130 -24.23 19.48 -17.05
CA ASP A 130 -24.34 20.96 -17.19
C ASP A 130 -25.26 21.41 -18.34
N VAL A 131 -25.45 20.56 -19.34
CA VAL A 131 -26.45 20.78 -20.40
C VAL A 131 -27.80 20.32 -19.88
N LYS A 132 -28.84 21.17 -20.08
CA LYS A 132 -30.19 20.86 -19.61
C LYS A 132 -30.75 19.60 -20.24
N GLY A 133 -31.36 18.75 -19.40
CA GLY A 133 -31.89 17.44 -19.73
C GLY A 133 -31.00 16.32 -19.16
N ILE A 134 -31.60 15.43 -18.35
CA ILE A 134 -30.87 14.37 -17.63
C ILE A 134 -30.23 13.35 -18.58
N GLU A 135 -30.73 13.26 -19.80
CA GLU A 135 -30.15 12.47 -20.89
C GLU A 135 -28.72 12.89 -21.24
N ASN A 136 -28.35 14.15 -20.97
CA ASN A 136 -27.01 14.71 -21.21
C ASN A 136 -26.01 14.39 -20.07
N PHE A 137 -26.42 13.56 -19.10
CA PHE A 137 -25.51 13.10 -18.04
C PHE A 137 -24.33 12.33 -18.63
N ALA A 138 -23.11 12.70 -18.24
CA ALA A 138 -21.89 11.96 -18.55
C ALA A 138 -20.81 12.21 -17.46
N LEU A 139 -19.99 11.19 -17.17
CA LEU A 139 -18.75 11.40 -16.43
C LEU A 139 -17.86 12.36 -17.21
N GLN A 140 -17.23 13.30 -16.52
CA GLN A 140 -16.40 14.34 -17.12
C GLN A 140 -14.93 13.91 -17.15
N SER A 141 -14.07 14.75 -17.69
CA SER A 141 -12.66 14.47 -17.85
C SER A 141 -11.94 14.23 -16.51
N GLU A 142 -12.38 14.89 -15.42
CA GLU A 142 -11.78 14.76 -14.10
C GLU A 142 -12.03 13.36 -13.52
N GLU A 143 -13.26 12.83 -13.61
CA GLU A 143 -13.56 11.47 -13.19
C GLU A 143 -12.81 10.45 -14.04
N ILE A 144 -12.80 10.62 -15.36
CA ILE A 144 -12.25 9.65 -16.30
C ILE A 144 -10.73 9.59 -16.24
N ALA A 145 -10.07 10.75 -16.19
CA ALA A 145 -8.62 10.83 -16.27
C ALA A 145 -7.91 10.65 -14.91
N TYR A 146 -8.56 10.97 -13.80
CA TYR A 146 -7.91 11.03 -12.49
C TYR A 146 -8.61 10.21 -11.43
N VAL A 147 -9.89 10.47 -11.13
CA VAL A 147 -10.58 9.85 -9.99
C VAL A 147 -10.74 8.34 -10.17
N ILE A 148 -11.25 7.89 -11.30
CA ILE A 148 -11.49 6.48 -11.58
C ILE A 148 -10.19 5.66 -11.62
N PRO A 149 -9.10 6.09 -12.30
CA PRO A 149 -7.84 5.39 -12.25
C PRO A 149 -7.30 5.21 -10.82
N ILE A 150 -7.30 6.27 -10.01
CA ILE A 150 -6.81 6.21 -8.62
C ILE A 150 -7.68 5.28 -7.77
N LEU A 151 -9.01 5.34 -7.89
CA LEU A 151 -9.89 4.43 -7.15
C LEU A 151 -9.65 2.96 -7.51
N LYS A 152 -9.36 2.65 -8.79
CA LYS A 152 -8.99 1.30 -9.21
C LYS A 152 -7.68 0.84 -8.58
N GLU A 153 -6.66 1.69 -8.53
CA GLU A 153 -5.40 1.39 -7.85
C GLU A 153 -5.62 1.15 -6.35
N VAL A 154 -6.40 2.00 -5.69
CA VAL A 154 -6.76 1.84 -4.26
C VAL A 154 -7.51 0.54 -4.01
N GLN A 155 -8.52 0.20 -4.83
CA GLN A 155 -9.27 -1.06 -4.70
C GLN A 155 -8.42 -2.30 -5.00
N ALA A 156 -7.44 -2.20 -5.89
CA ALA A 156 -6.49 -3.29 -6.14
C ALA A 156 -5.59 -3.55 -4.93
N ILE A 157 -5.24 -2.50 -4.17
CA ILE A 157 -4.44 -2.58 -2.94
C ILE A 157 -5.29 -3.05 -1.75
N ASN A 158 -6.49 -2.46 -1.58
CA ASN A 158 -7.43 -2.79 -0.52
C ASN A 158 -8.84 -3.01 -1.08
N PRO A 159 -9.21 -4.26 -1.43
CA PRO A 159 -10.53 -4.58 -1.99
C PRO A 159 -11.70 -4.30 -1.03
N LYS A 160 -11.44 -4.10 0.26
CA LYS A 160 -12.46 -3.82 1.29
C LYS A 160 -12.72 -2.32 1.48
N VAL A 161 -12.01 -1.45 0.75
CA VAL A 161 -12.21 -0.01 0.89
C VAL A 161 -13.66 0.38 0.60
N LYS A 162 -14.26 1.13 1.52
CA LYS A 162 -15.59 1.74 1.33
C LYS A 162 -15.44 3.11 0.69
N ILE A 163 -16.38 3.45 -0.20
CA ILE A 163 -16.40 4.73 -0.90
C ILE A 163 -17.73 5.42 -0.62
N ILE A 164 -17.66 6.65 -0.07
CA ILE A 164 -18.82 7.54 0.05
C ILE A 164 -18.68 8.70 -0.92
N ALA A 165 -19.78 9.13 -1.54
CA ALA A 165 -19.78 10.22 -2.50
C ALA A 165 -20.80 11.30 -2.13
N ALA A 166 -20.42 12.58 -2.31
CA ALA A 166 -21.27 13.74 -2.00
C ALA A 166 -21.23 14.77 -3.13
N PRO A 167 -22.38 15.35 -3.56
CA PRO A 167 -22.38 16.49 -4.47
C PRO A 167 -22.22 17.80 -3.68
N TRP A 168 -21.45 18.75 -4.24
CA TRP A 168 -21.38 20.13 -3.74
C TRP A 168 -22.52 20.99 -4.24
N THR A 169 -23.01 20.71 -5.44
CA THR A 169 -24.14 21.42 -6.07
C THR A 169 -24.84 20.54 -7.10
N ALA A 170 -26.12 20.75 -7.30
CA ALA A 170 -26.86 20.20 -8.44
C ALA A 170 -26.46 20.93 -9.74
N PRO A 171 -26.76 20.34 -10.92
CA PRO A 171 -26.69 21.05 -12.20
C PRO A 171 -27.46 22.39 -12.14
N LYS A 172 -26.87 23.45 -12.68
CA LYS A 172 -27.42 24.82 -12.59
C LYS A 172 -28.85 24.93 -13.07
N TRP A 173 -29.20 24.19 -14.12
CA TRP A 173 -30.57 24.17 -14.68
C TRP A 173 -31.63 23.51 -13.78
N MET A 174 -31.18 22.75 -12.75
CA MET A 174 -32.06 22.16 -11.73
C MET A 174 -32.26 23.09 -10.51
N LYS A 175 -31.67 24.27 -10.49
CA LYS A 175 -31.63 25.14 -9.32
C LYS A 175 -32.58 26.35 -9.47
N VAL A 176 -33.04 26.82 -8.32
CA VAL A 176 -33.84 28.05 -8.15
C VAL A 176 -33.21 29.00 -7.14
N SER A 177 -33.48 30.30 -7.26
CA SER A 177 -32.83 31.31 -6.42
C SER A 177 -33.31 31.29 -4.95
N GLN A 178 -34.51 30.80 -4.69
CA GLN A 178 -35.10 30.72 -3.35
C GLN A 178 -35.83 29.41 -3.15
N LYS A 179 -35.87 28.94 -1.92
CA LYS A 179 -36.70 27.80 -1.52
C LYS A 179 -38.14 27.95 -2.02
N ASN A 180 -38.66 26.90 -2.64
CA ASN A 180 -40.01 26.85 -3.23
C ASN A 180 -40.28 27.93 -4.28
N GLY A 181 -39.26 28.63 -4.77
CA GLY A 181 -39.35 29.57 -5.87
C GLY A 181 -39.33 28.87 -7.23
N ASP A 182 -39.57 29.66 -8.27
CA ASP A 182 -39.58 29.24 -9.68
C ASP A 182 -38.56 30.00 -10.54
N VAL A 183 -37.84 30.98 -9.94
CA VAL A 183 -36.82 31.75 -10.63
C VAL A 183 -35.56 30.91 -10.78
N PRO A 184 -35.14 30.58 -12.03
CA PRO A 184 -33.94 29.81 -12.28
C PRO A 184 -32.66 30.42 -11.66
N TYR A 185 -31.72 29.58 -11.22
CA TYR A 185 -30.48 30.02 -10.62
C TYR A 185 -29.26 29.43 -11.34
N ASP A 186 -28.79 30.17 -12.32
CA ASP A 186 -27.66 29.75 -13.19
C ASP A 186 -26.30 30.03 -12.55
N ASN A 187 -26.02 29.39 -11.39
CA ASN A 187 -24.72 29.48 -10.70
C ASN A 187 -24.40 28.16 -10.00
N TYR A 188 -23.14 27.79 -9.94
CA TYR A 188 -22.68 26.64 -9.16
C TYR A 188 -22.74 26.90 -7.65
N VAL A 189 -22.64 28.15 -7.20
CA VAL A 189 -22.59 28.53 -5.78
C VAL A 189 -23.93 29.11 -5.34
N GLY A 190 -24.53 28.55 -4.27
CA GLY A 190 -25.81 28.98 -3.71
C GLY A 190 -27.04 28.42 -4.43
N GLY A 191 -28.20 28.99 -4.14
CA GLY A 191 -29.49 28.53 -4.63
C GLY A 191 -30.03 27.28 -3.94
N HIS A 192 -31.19 26.82 -4.36
CA HIS A 192 -31.89 25.64 -3.86
C HIS A 192 -32.26 24.69 -5.00
N LEU A 193 -32.44 23.41 -4.69
CA LEU A 193 -32.91 22.43 -5.66
C LEU A 193 -34.39 22.72 -6.02
N ASN A 194 -34.68 22.85 -7.32
CA ASN A 194 -36.05 23.00 -7.79
C ASN A 194 -36.82 21.69 -7.52
N LYS A 195 -37.98 21.81 -6.84
CA LYS A 195 -38.82 20.63 -6.53
C LYS A 195 -39.30 19.89 -7.78
N THR A 196 -39.46 20.56 -8.90
CA THR A 196 -39.85 19.94 -10.17
C THR A 196 -38.71 19.08 -10.75
N CYS A 197 -37.48 19.27 -10.29
CA CYS A 197 -36.28 18.52 -10.71
C CYS A 197 -35.88 17.40 -9.74
N TYR A 198 -36.63 17.12 -8.67
CA TYR A 198 -36.26 16.07 -7.70
C TYR A 198 -36.08 14.69 -8.34
N SER A 199 -36.97 14.34 -9.29
CA SER A 199 -36.85 13.09 -10.02
C SER A 199 -35.62 13.04 -10.93
N ASP A 200 -35.31 14.13 -11.64
CA ASP A 200 -34.16 14.23 -12.51
C ASP A 200 -32.85 14.21 -11.68
N TYR A 201 -32.87 14.88 -10.52
CA TYR A 201 -31.71 14.87 -9.63
C TYR A 201 -31.49 13.50 -8.96
N ALA A 202 -32.55 12.78 -8.64
CA ALA A 202 -32.44 11.39 -8.18
C ALA A 202 -31.91 10.48 -9.31
N ASP A 203 -32.32 10.65 -10.56
CA ASP A 203 -31.79 9.94 -11.71
C ASP A 203 -30.30 10.30 -11.99
N TYR A 204 -29.89 11.54 -11.70
CA TYR A 204 -28.49 11.96 -11.73
C TYR A 204 -27.61 11.08 -10.82
N PHE A 205 -28.04 10.81 -9.58
CA PHE A 205 -27.35 9.88 -8.68
C PHE A 205 -27.36 8.43 -9.20
N VAL A 206 -28.50 7.96 -9.69
CA VAL A 206 -28.63 6.62 -10.26
C VAL A 206 -27.65 6.43 -11.44
N ARG A 207 -27.57 7.40 -12.33
CA ARG A 207 -26.65 7.39 -13.47
C ARG A 207 -25.20 7.42 -13.02
N PHE A 208 -24.86 8.26 -12.02
CA PHE A 208 -23.53 8.28 -11.43
C PHE A 208 -23.15 6.91 -10.87
N LEU A 209 -23.97 6.31 -10.02
CA LEU A 209 -23.71 5.01 -9.41
C LEU A 209 -23.55 3.91 -10.45
N LYS A 210 -24.38 3.91 -11.50
CA LYS A 210 -24.25 2.95 -12.62
C LYS A 210 -22.99 3.18 -13.44
N ALA A 211 -22.63 4.44 -13.71
CA ALA A 211 -21.42 4.78 -14.47
C ALA A 211 -20.15 4.38 -13.70
N MET A 212 -20.10 4.62 -12.38
CA MET A 212 -19.01 4.17 -11.52
C MET A 212 -18.93 2.63 -11.49
N LYS A 213 -20.06 1.95 -11.32
CA LYS A 213 -20.12 0.48 -11.34
C LYS A 213 -19.64 -0.12 -12.66
N ASN A 214 -20.02 0.50 -13.79
CA ASN A 214 -19.56 0.07 -15.12
C ASN A 214 -18.04 0.24 -15.30
N ASN A 215 -17.43 1.13 -14.51
CA ASN A 215 -15.97 1.27 -14.42
C ASN A 215 -15.33 0.36 -13.35
N GLY A 216 -16.09 -0.56 -12.73
CA GLY A 216 -15.61 -1.47 -11.71
C GLY A 216 -15.55 -0.88 -10.29
N ILE A 217 -16.16 0.28 -10.05
CA ILE A 217 -16.15 0.98 -8.76
C ILE A 217 -17.54 0.93 -8.14
N THR A 218 -17.63 0.32 -6.94
CA THR A 218 -18.87 0.27 -6.16
C THR A 218 -18.88 1.38 -5.12
N ILE A 219 -19.86 2.28 -5.21
CA ILE A 219 -20.09 3.32 -4.21
C ILE A 219 -20.93 2.74 -3.08
N HIS A 220 -20.35 2.71 -1.87
CA HIS A 220 -21.00 2.17 -0.68
C HIS A 220 -22.15 3.06 -0.18
N ALA A 221 -21.93 4.37 -0.17
CA ALA A 221 -22.90 5.33 0.32
C ALA A 221 -22.83 6.66 -0.42
N VAL A 222 -23.90 7.44 -0.29
CA VAL A 222 -23.96 8.86 -0.73
C VAL A 222 -24.52 9.73 0.37
N THR A 223 -24.23 11.05 0.30
CA THR A 223 -25.02 12.07 1.00
C THR A 223 -25.81 12.89 -0.01
N PRO A 224 -27.03 13.38 0.34
CA PRO A 224 -27.86 14.13 -0.59
C PRO A 224 -27.22 15.45 -1.04
N GLN A 225 -26.47 16.09 -0.15
CA GLN A 225 -25.81 17.38 -0.36
C GLN A 225 -24.64 17.52 0.63
N ASN A 226 -23.47 17.95 0.14
CA ASN A 226 -22.39 18.43 1.00
C ASN A 226 -22.79 19.77 1.63
N GLU A 227 -22.68 19.87 2.95
CA GLU A 227 -22.92 21.09 3.73
C GLU A 227 -24.22 21.85 3.35
N PRO A 228 -25.38 21.26 3.56
CA PRO A 228 -26.66 21.81 3.11
C PRO A 228 -27.02 23.19 3.71
N GLY A 229 -26.34 23.61 4.78
CA GLY A 229 -26.46 24.94 5.39
C GLY A 229 -25.47 25.98 4.83
N ASN A 230 -24.53 25.59 3.98
CA ASN A 230 -23.47 26.45 3.45
C ASN A 230 -23.74 26.80 1.97
N GLY A 231 -24.25 27.97 1.71
CA GLY A 231 -24.53 28.49 0.35
C GLY A 231 -23.36 29.23 -0.29
N ASN A 232 -22.18 29.29 0.33
CA ASN A 232 -21.10 30.21 -0.07
C ASN A 232 -19.78 29.54 -0.45
N ASN A 233 -19.68 28.19 -0.45
CA ASN A 233 -18.45 27.52 -0.87
C ASN A 233 -18.20 27.80 -2.36
N GLU A 234 -17.08 28.49 -2.65
CA GLU A 234 -16.70 28.89 -4.02
C GLU A 234 -16.53 27.69 -4.97
N GLY A 235 -16.18 26.52 -4.45
CA GLY A 235 -16.02 25.29 -5.22
C GLY A 235 -17.31 24.67 -5.73
N GLY A 236 -18.42 25.17 -5.25
CA GLY A 236 -19.79 24.70 -5.49
C GLY A 236 -20.55 24.68 -4.17
N ALA A 237 -21.84 25.07 -4.20
CA ALA A 237 -22.68 25.03 -3.03
C ALA A 237 -24.14 24.96 -3.46
N MET A 238 -24.98 24.35 -2.63
CA MET A 238 -26.41 24.40 -2.78
C MET A 238 -27.05 24.30 -1.40
N LEU A 239 -27.97 25.24 -1.08
CA LEU A 239 -28.73 25.17 0.14
C LEU A 239 -29.78 24.06 0.04
N MET A 240 -29.94 23.31 1.13
CA MET A 240 -31.02 22.32 1.28
C MET A 240 -31.46 22.36 2.73
N ASP A 241 -32.70 22.75 3.00
CA ASP A 241 -33.17 22.73 4.37
C ASP A 241 -33.80 21.38 4.77
N VAL A 242 -34.21 21.28 6.03
CA VAL A 242 -34.77 20.04 6.60
C VAL A 242 -35.93 19.47 5.77
N GLU A 243 -36.87 20.32 5.34
CA GLU A 243 -38.01 19.88 4.57
C GLU A 243 -37.68 19.51 3.14
N GLU A 244 -36.70 20.20 2.54
CA GLU A 244 -36.16 19.87 1.22
C GLU A 244 -35.44 18.53 1.25
N GLU A 245 -34.56 18.28 2.26
CA GLU A 245 -33.88 17.02 2.39
C GLU A 245 -34.83 15.84 2.65
N ILE A 246 -35.83 16.00 3.54
CA ILE A 246 -36.88 15.00 3.77
C ILE A 246 -37.59 14.63 2.46
N ALA A 247 -37.99 15.61 1.69
CA ALA A 247 -38.72 15.38 0.45
C ALA A 247 -37.81 14.74 -0.61
N PHE A 248 -36.61 15.24 -0.77
CA PHE A 248 -35.64 14.70 -1.75
C PHE A 248 -35.19 13.30 -1.42
N VAL A 249 -34.83 12.99 -0.16
CA VAL A 249 -34.39 11.65 0.25
C VAL A 249 -35.40 10.56 -0.05
N LYS A 250 -36.74 10.87 0.11
CA LYS A 250 -37.78 9.91 -0.27
C LYS A 250 -37.78 9.61 -1.76
N VAL A 251 -37.57 10.62 -2.61
CA VAL A 251 -37.46 10.43 -4.06
C VAL A 251 -36.19 9.68 -4.42
N LEU A 252 -35.04 10.05 -3.81
CA LEU A 252 -33.73 9.45 -4.03
C LEU A 252 -33.72 7.96 -3.66
N ALA A 253 -34.18 7.61 -2.46
CA ALA A 253 -34.24 6.23 -1.97
C ALA A 253 -35.19 5.37 -2.85
N THR A 254 -36.33 5.92 -3.25
CA THR A 254 -37.25 5.25 -4.19
C THR A 254 -36.57 5.00 -5.54
N ALA A 255 -35.81 5.98 -6.06
CA ALA A 255 -35.09 5.82 -7.31
C ALA A 255 -33.99 4.73 -7.20
N PHE A 256 -33.26 4.67 -6.08
CA PHE A 256 -32.26 3.64 -5.82
C PHE A 256 -32.91 2.26 -5.76
N HIS A 257 -34.01 2.10 -5.01
CA HIS A 257 -34.74 0.83 -4.92
C HIS A 257 -35.21 0.36 -6.30
N ASN A 258 -35.85 1.25 -7.08
CA ASN A 258 -36.35 0.94 -8.43
C ASN A 258 -35.22 0.58 -9.40
N ALA A 259 -34.00 1.12 -9.19
CA ALA A 259 -32.82 0.82 -9.97
C ALA A 259 -32.07 -0.44 -9.50
N GLY A 260 -32.54 -1.12 -8.44
CA GLY A 260 -31.87 -2.29 -7.84
C GLY A 260 -30.52 -1.96 -7.20
N LEU A 261 -30.35 -0.76 -6.65
CA LEU A 261 -29.14 -0.28 -5.99
C LEU A 261 -29.26 -0.48 -4.48
N SER A 262 -28.17 -0.96 -3.86
CA SER A 262 -28.04 -1.13 -2.40
C SER A 262 -27.21 -0.04 -1.73
N THR A 263 -26.84 1.00 -2.48
CA THR A 263 -26.06 2.14 -2.00
C THR A 263 -26.82 2.82 -0.85
N LYS A 264 -26.11 3.05 0.27
CA LYS A 264 -26.69 3.65 1.47
C LYS A 264 -26.76 5.19 1.35
N ILE A 265 -27.64 5.78 2.14
CA ILE A 265 -27.84 7.23 2.22
C ILE A 265 -27.50 7.68 3.65
N TYR A 266 -26.55 8.59 3.77
CA TYR A 266 -26.26 9.31 5.01
C TYR A 266 -26.79 10.74 4.89
N LEU A 267 -27.59 11.14 5.87
CA LEU A 267 -28.27 12.44 5.92
C LEU A 267 -27.28 13.55 6.32
N PHE A 268 -27.64 14.80 6.06
CA PHE A 268 -27.04 16.02 6.58
C PHE A 268 -25.68 16.38 5.98
N ASP A 269 -24.59 15.69 6.38
CA ASP A 269 -23.21 15.92 5.90
C ASP A 269 -22.70 17.34 6.20
N HIS A 270 -22.82 17.79 7.48
CA HIS A 270 -22.43 19.14 7.93
C HIS A 270 -22.01 19.15 9.41
N ASN A 271 -21.76 20.34 9.97
CA ASN A 271 -21.14 20.57 11.27
C ASN A 271 -21.91 19.99 12.47
N PHE A 272 -21.16 19.61 13.50
CA PHE A 272 -21.72 19.07 14.76
C PHE A 272 -22.69 20.03 15.47
N ASP A 273 -22.58 21.34 15.27
CA ASP A 273 -23.41 22.35 15.96
C ASP A 273 -24.87 22.43 15.45
N ASN A 274 -25.22 21.65 14.43
CA ASN A 274 -26.59 21.60 13.91
C ASN A 274 -27.13 20.15 13.82
N GLU A 275 -26.82 19.31 14.81
CA GLU A 275 -27.30 17.91 14.86
C GLU A 275 -28.83 17.81 14.86
N GLN A 276 -29.52 18.85 15.31
CA GLN A 276 -31.00 18.91 15.30
C GLN A 276 -31.58 18.88 13.88
N TYR A 277 -30.85 19.38 12.90
CA TYR A 277 -31.21 19.22 11.49
C TYR A 277 -31.28 17.75 11.13
N ALA A 278 -30.13 17.00 11.37
CA ALA A 278 -30.06 15.59 11.08
C ALA A 278 -31.13 14.77 11.81
N GLU A 279 -31.41 15.10 13.10
CA GLU A 279 -32.43 14.43 13.87
C GLU A 279 -33.84 14.64 13.30
N ARG A 280 -34.19 15.90 12.90
CA ARG A 280 -35.49 16.20 12.33
C ARG A 280 -35.70 15.44 11.03
N VAL A 281 -34.73 15.42 10.15
CA VAL A 281 -34.80 14.66 8.90
C VAL A 281 -34.97 13.17 9.20
N ALA A 282 -34.13 12.58 10.04
CA ALA A 282 -34.19 11.15 10.38
C ALA A 282 -35.53 10.77 11.03
N LYS A 283 -36.01 11.52 12.00
CA LYS A 283 -37.29 11.24 12.69
C LYS A 283 -38.47 11.35 11.74
N SER A 284 -38.47 12.33 10.83
CA SER A 284 -39.54 12.48 9.83
C SER A 284 -39.55 11.33 8.83
N LEU A 285 -38.40 10.90 8.34
CA LEU A 285 -38.27 9.75 7.44
C LEU A 285 -38.73 8.45 8.13
N ARG A 286 -38.30 8.18 9.33
CA ARG A 286 -38.67 6.97 10.10
C ARG A 286 -40.14 6.93 10.51
N SER A 287 -40.82 8.07 10.64
CA SER A 287 -42.24 8.13 10.92
C SER A 287 -43.11 7.87 9.70
N SER A 288 -42.53 7.78 8.51
CA SER A 288 -43.19 7.54 7.25
C SER A 288 -42.62 6.31 6.56
N SER A 289 -43.48 5.43 6.05
CA SER A 289 -43.02 4.32 5.21
C SER A 289 -42.93 4.81 3.77
N PHE A 290 -41.79 4.56 3.12
CA PHE A 290 -41.57 4.86 1.71
C PHE A 290 -40.64 3.82 1.10
N LEU A 291 -40.65 3.68 -0.21
CA LEU A 291 -39.86 2.70 -0.91
C LEU A 291 -38.35 3.02 -0.80
N GLY A 292 -37.56 2.07 -0.31
CA GLY A 292 -36.12 2.27 -0.09
C GLY A 292 -35.76 2.91 1.25
N ASP A 293 -36.68 2.98 2.22
CA ASP A 293 -36.42 3.50 3.57
C ASP A 293 -35.29 2.77 4.31
N ASP A 294 -35.07 1.48 3.99
CA ASP A 294 -33.98 0.65 4.47
C ASP A 294 -32.58 1.07 3.96
N LEU A 295 -32.52 1.96 2.97
CA LEU A 295 -31.28 2.51 2.45
C LEU A 295 -30.75 3.69 3.28
N VAL A 296 -31.60 4.31 4.12
CA VAL A 296 -31.18 5.40 5.03
C VAL A 296 -30.42 4.79 6.21
N GLU A 297 -29.08 4.92 6.20
CA GLU A 297 -28.20 4.25 7.15
C GLU A 297 -27.91 5.12 8.39
N GLY A 298 -27.78 6.44 8.23
CA GLY A 298 -27.36 7.34 9.30
C GLY A 298 -27.27 8.79 8.92
N ALA A 299 -26.45 9.53 9.68
CA ALA A 299 -26.07 10.90 9.37
C ALA A 299 -24.55 11.07 9.32
N ALA A 300 -24.10 11.97 8.47
CA ALA A 300 -22.71 12.36 8.27
C ALA A 300 -22.45 13.73 8.93
N PHE A 301 -21.27 13.90 9.52
CA PHE A 301 -20.90 15.08 10.29
C PHE A 301 -19.54 15.64 9.88
N HIS A 302 -19.38 16.98 10.00
CA HIS A 302 -18.16 17.74 9.78
C HIS A 302 -17.67 18.42 11.07
N ASN A 303 -16.39 18.75 11.14
CA ASN A 303 -15.75 19.34 12.32
C ASN A 303 -15.33 20.81 12.12
N TYR A 304 -16.22 21.63 11.60
CA TYR A 304 -15.96 23.08 11.52
C TYR A 304 -16.79 23.88 12.53
N GLY A 305 -17.66 23.24 13.28
CA GLY A 305 -18.45 23.80 14.37
C GLY A 305 -19.06 22.73 15.26
N GLY A 306 -19.22 23.02 16.56
CA GLY A 306 -19.84 22.11 17.52
C GLY A 306 -18.87 21.14 18.18
N ASP A 307 -19.41 20.02 18.70
CA ASP A 307 -18.68 19.02 19.49
C ASP A 307 -19.07 17.60 19.03
N PRO A 308 -18.13 16.63 18.98
CA PRO A 308 -18.39 15.25 18.58
C PRO A 308 -19.52 14.53 19.35
N THR A 309 -19.92 15.03 20.53
CA THR A 309 -21.06 14.51 21.31
C THR A 309 -22.40 14.59 20.54
N ALA A 310 -22.50 15.45 19.51
CA ALA A 310 -23.62 15.50 18.59
C ALA A 310 -23.93 14.14 17.95
N MET A 311 -22.89 13.36 17.59
CA MET A 311 -23.05 12.04 17.01
C MET A 311 -23.70 11.04 17.98
N ALA A 312 -23.31 11.07 19.27
CA ALA A 312 -23.93 10.24 20.30
C ALA A 312 -25.36 10.65 20.56
N THR A 313 -25.65 11.97 20.56
CA THR A 313 -27.01 12.52 20.71
C THR A 313 -27.91 12.08 19.54
N PHE A 314 -27.43 12.22 18.31
CA PHE A 314 -28.14 11.74 17.13
C PHE A 314 -28.44 10.23 17.20
N HIS A 315 -27.41 9.42 17.49
CA HIS A 315 -27.57 7.96 17.63
C HIS A 315 -28.59 7.61 18.71
N LYS A 316 -28.48 8.21 19.89
CA LYS A 316 -29.41 7.99 21.00
C LYS A 316 -30.87 8.31 20.62
N ASN A 317 -31.08 9.40 19.89
CA ASN A 317 -32.42 9.91 19.57
C ASN A 317 -33.06 9.26 18.34
N THR A 318 -32.26 8.63 17.46
CA THR A 318 -32.73 8.05 16.20
C THR A 318 -32.48 6.55 16.08
N GLY A 319 -31.49 6.00 16.77
CA GLY A 319 -31.02 4.62 16.62
C GLY A 319 -30.23 4.38 15.31
N LEU A 320 -29.97 5.44 14.53
CA LEU A 320 -29.21 5.35 13.28
C LEU A 320 -27.71 5.55 13.52
N LYS A 321 -26.90 5.17 12.54
CA LYS A 321 -25.43 5.35 12.59
C LYS A 321 -25.02 6.81 12.49
N SER A 322 -23.85 7.11 13.01
CA SER A 322 -23.16 8.38 12.80
C SER A 322 -21.81 8.12 12.17
N ILE A 323 -21.43 8.93 11.18
CA ILE A 323 -20.10 8.92 10.58
C ILE A 323 -19.53 10.34 10.54
N TYR A 324 -18.20 10.42 10.68
CA TYR A 324 -17.47 11.68 10.61
C TYR A 324 -16.79 11.78 9.24
N THR A 325 -17.36 12.57 8.34
CA THR A 325 -17.05 12.57 6.91
C THR A 325 -16.09 13.66 6.47
N GLU A 326 -15.86 14.70 7.32
CA GLU A 326 -14.93 15.76 6.94
C GLU A 326 -14.33 16.51 8.13
N THR A 327 -13.02 16.70 8.08
CA THR A 327 -12.23 17.69 8.80
C THR A 327 -11.03 18.05 7.95
N SER A 328 -10.54 19.29 8.04
CA SER A 328 -9.37 19.71 7.26
C SER A 328 -8.33 20.41 8.13
N ILE A 329 -7.11 20.43 7.60
CA ILE A 329 -5.97 21.15 8.15
C ILE A 329 -5.64 22.34 7.27
N GLY A 330 -5.14 23.38 7.90
CA GLY A 330 -4.75 24.61 7.20
C GLY A 330 -4.00 25.56 8.09
N THR A 331 -3.88 26.81 7.64
CA THR A 331 -3.19 27.87 8.39
C THR A 331 -3.86 28.17 9.74
N TRP A 332 -5.19 28.04 9.83
CA TRP A 332 -5.99 28.37 11.04
C TRP A 332 -5.76 27.42 12.21
N ASN A 333 -5.38 26.16 11.97
CA ASN A 333 -5.14 25.15 13.03
C ASN A 333 -3.71 24.64 13.06
N ASP A 334 -2.81 25.26 12.26
CA ASP A 334 -1.40 24.91 12.19
C ASP A 334 -1.15 23.42 11.90
N GLY A 335 -1.91 22.86 10.93
CA GLY A 335 -2.00 21.43 10.65
C GLY A 335 -0.70 20.77 10.15
N ARG A 336 0.31 21.56 9.76
CA ARG A 336 1.65 21.07 9.39
C ARG A 336 2.51 20.72 10.62
N ASN A 337 2.18 21.24 11.80
CA ASN A 337 2.94 21.02 13.01
C ASN A 337 2.32 19.94 13.91
N LEU A 338 3.16 19.05 14.42
CA LEU A 338 2.76 18.11 15.46
C LEU A 338 2.89 18.72 16.86
N LYS A 339 3.86 19.60 17.06
CA LYS A 339 4.19 20.19 18.37
C LYS A 339 3.01 20.97 18.96
N GLY A 340 2.51 20.49 20.10
CA GLY A 340 1.40 21.11 20.82
C GLY A 340 0.03 20.95 20.12
N LYS A 341 -0.05 20.17 19.04
CA LYS A 341 -1.25 20.01 18.23
C LYS A 341 -1.70 18.56 18.10
N LEU A 342 -0.77 17.61 17.92
CA LEU A 342 -1.08 16.22 17.63
C LEU A 342 -1.99 15.58 18.69
N CYS A 343 -1.58 15.61 19.96
CA CYS A 343 -2.32 14.91 21.03
C CYS A 343 -3.71 15.51 21.24
N GLY A 344 -3.85 16.83 21.12
CA GLY A 344 -5.13 17.52 21.23
C GLY A 344 -6.09 17.14 20.11
N GLU A 345 -5.64 17.20 18.86
CA GLU A 345 -6.47 16.85 17.71
C GLU A 345 -6.77 15.36 17.64
N PHE A 346 -5.79 14.51 17.96
CA PHE A 346 -6.01 13.07 18.04
C PHE A 346 -7.08 12.72 19.08
N ASN A 347 -7.05 13.40 20.22
CA ASN A 347 -8.08 13.23 21.22
C ASN A 347 -9.45 13.70 20.71
N TRP A 348 -9.50 14.84 20.05
CA TRP A 348 -10.74 15.42 19.54
C TRP A 348 -11.33 14.62 18.38
N SER A 349 -10.62 14.50 17.27
CA SER A 349 -11.11 13.89 16.05
C SER A 349 -11.03 12.36 16.03
N GLY A 350 -10.09 11.78 16.78
CA GLY A 350 -9.92 10.32 16.87
C GLY A 350 -10.71 9.72 18.03
N LEU A 351 -10.24 9.95 19.27
CA LEU A 351 -10.77 9.24 20.45
C LEU A 351 -12.20 9.66 20.79
N ARG A 352 -12.47 10.97 20.87
CA ARG A 352 -13.81 11.47 21.22
C ARG A 352 -14.84 11.16 20.12
N ALA A 353 -14.46 11.17 18.85
CA ALA A 353 -15.35 10.71 17.80
C ALA A 353 -15.77 9.25 18.00
N LEU A 354 -14.81 8.35 18.25
CA LEU A 354 -15.09 6.95 18.57
C LEU A 354 -15.93 6.80 19.85
N GLN A 355 -15.62 7.54 20.91
CA GLN A 355 -16.38 7.52 22.16
C GLN A 355 -17.82 8.01 21.98
N ASN A 356 -18.09 8.82 20.97
CA ASN A 356 -19.38 9.40 20.63
C ASN A 356 -20.04 8.76 19.39
N GLN A 357 -19.89 7.45 19.21
CA GLN A 357 -20.64 6.65 18.22
C GLN A 357 -20.21 6.84 16.76
N SER A 358 -19.09 7.50 16.47
CA SER A 358 -18.63 7.55 15.10
C SER A 358 -18.25 6.14 14.60
N SER A 359 -18.85 5.73 13.47
CA SER A 359 -18.51 4.48 12.78
C SER A 359 -17.42 4.66 11.73
N ALA A 360 -17.11 5.89 11.32
CA ALA A 360 -16.05 6.19 10.36
C ALA A 360 -15.45 7.57 10.65
N PHE A 361 -14.20 7.78 10.23
CA PHE A 361 -13.57 9.10 10.22
C PHE A 361 -12.78 9.30 8.93
N ILE A 362 -13.07 10.39 8.21
CA ILE A 362 -12.47 10.75 6.93
C ILE A 362 -11.90 12.17 7.02
N ALA A 363 -10.57 12.31 6.76
CA ALA A 363 -9.91 13.60 6.68
C ALA A 363 -9.96 14.17 5.25
N TRP A 364 -10.13 15.49 5.14
CA TRP A 364 -10.28 16.18 3.85
C TRP A 364 -8.94 16.35 3.14
N ASN A 365 -8.91 16.04 1.83
CA ASN A 365 -7.77 16.07 0.92
C ASN A 365 -6.56 15.21 1.34
N LEU A 366 -6.47 14.01 0.76
CA LEU A 366 -5.30 13.16 1.00
C LEU A 366 -4.00 13.85 0.56
N LEU A 367 -3.93 14.35 -0.68
CA LEU A 367 -2.72 14.89 -1.27
C LEU A 367 -2.99 16.20 -2.00
N LEU A 368 -2.33 17.27 -1.59
CA LEU A 368 -2.23 18.52 -2.34
C LEU A 368 -0.76 18.86 -2.61
N ASP A 369 -0.49 19.83 -3.46
CA ASP A 369 0.86 20.36 -3.57
C ASP A 369 1.21 21.29 -2.40
N TYR A 370 2.46 21.79 -2.36
CA TYR A 370 2.95 22.65 -1.27
C TYR A 370 2.19 23.97 -1.13
N ASP A 371 1.49 24.40 -2.18
CA ASP A 371 0.70 25.63 -2.22
C ASP A 371 -0.80 25.37 -1.99
N GLY A 372 -1.18 24.11 -1.73
CA GLY A 372 -2.57 23.70 -1.47
C GLY A 372 -3.41 23.54 -2.74
N HIS A 373 -2.79 23.26 -3.89
CA HIS A 373 -3.45 23.12 -5.18
C HIS A 373 -3.51 21.66 -5.66
N PRO A 374 -4.36 21.33 -6.67
CA PRO A 374 -5.38 22.17 -7.32
C PRO A 374 -6.55 22.50 -6.41
N THR A 375 -7.13 23.69 -6.60
CA THR A 375 -8.35 24.13 -5.94
C THR A 375 -9.09 25.15 -6.80
N THR A 376 -10.41 25.22 -6.64
CA THR A 376 -11.29 26.24 -7.25
C THR A 376 -11.52 27.43 -6.33
N LEU A 377 -11.00 27.39 -5.11
CA LEU A 377 -11.07 28.51 -4.17
C LEU A 377 -10.11 29.63 -4.60
N SER A 378 -10.56 30.87 -4.52
CA SER A 378 -9.75 32.05 -4.87
C SER A 378 -8.57 32.28 -3.92
N ASN A 379 -8.70 31.90 -2.64
CA ASN A 379 -7.71 32.05 -1.59
C ASN A 379 -7.75 30.83 -0.65
N SER A 380 -7.15 29.72 -1.07
CA SER A 380 -7.09 28.54 -0.21
C SER A 380 -6.00 28.66 0.84
N THR A 381 -6.34 28.34 2.08
CA THR A 381 -5.42 28.20 3.21
C THR A 381 -5.41 26.76 3.73
N VAL A 382 -6.02 25.84 2.99
CA VAL A 382 -6.11 24.41 3.29
C VAL A 382 -4.82 23.71 2.90
N TYR A 383 -4.36 22.78 3.74
CA TYR A 383 -3.25 21.89 3.44
C TYR A 383 -3.77 20.48 3.10
N GLY A 384 -3.02 19.76 2.28
CA GLY A 384 -3.21 18.31 2.14
C GLY A 384 -2.76 17.57 3.41
N ASN A 385 -3.36 16.42 3.69
CA ASN A 385 -2.83 15.52 4.72
C ASN A 385 -1.41 15.04 4.36
N ILE A 386 -1.16 14.96 3.07
CA ILE A 386 0.15 14.77 2.46
C ILE A 386 0.35 15.92 1.48
N GLU A 387 1.57 16.44 1.40
CA GLU A 387 1.94 17.48 0.45
C GLU A 387 3.09 17.01 -0.42
N ILE A 388 3.12 17.45 -1.69
CA ILE A 388 4.13 17.09 -2.67
C ILE A 388 4.64 18.32 -3.41
N ASP A 389 5.90 18.30 -3.83
CA ASP A 389 6.49 19.36 -4.66
C ASP A 389 5.94 19.30 -6.09
N PRO A 390 5.20 20.34 -6.56
CA PRO A 390 4.62 20.35 -7.90
C PRO A 390 5.67 20.49 -9.03
N SER A 391 6.93 20.77 -8.70
CA SER A 391 7.99 20.83 -9.71
C SER A 391 8.48 19.46 -10.15
N SER A 392 8.37 18.45 -9.29
CA SER A 392 8.89 17.10 -9.55
C SER A 392 7.87 15.99 -9.41
N TYR A 393 6.88 16.14 -8.53
CA TYR A 393 5.94 15.09 -8.09
C TYR A 393 6.63 13.80 -7.62
N ALA A 394 7.85 13.93 -7.09
CA ALA A 394 8.65 12.80 -6.64
C ALA A 394 8.26 12.37 -5.22
N LEU A 395 8.22 11.07 -4.94
CA LEU A 395 7.92 10.52 -3.62
C LEU A 395 8.87 11.04 -2.53
N SER A 396 10.13 11.33 -2.89
CA SER A 396 11.14 11.89 -1.99
C SER A 396 10.81 13.31 -1.47
N THR A 397 9.91 14.03 -2.13
CA THR A 397 9.48 15.38 -1.74
C THR A 397 8.22 15.37 -0.87
N VAL A 398 7.62 14.19 -0.65
CA VAL A 398 6.39 14.05 0.12
C VAL A 398 6.59 14.46 1.58
N ARG A 399 5.68 15.28 2.08
CA ARG A 399 5.58 15.68 3.49
C ARG A 399 4.28 15.19 4.08
N TYR A 400 4.34 14.68 5.30
CA TYR A 400 3.17 14.18 6.02
C TYR A 400 2.75 15.17 7.09
N ASN A 401 1.49 15.54 7.11
CA ASN A 401 0.92 16.51 8.03
C ASN A 401 0.15 15.81 9.16
N ARG A 402 -0.34 16.57 10.15
CA ARG A 402 -0.89 16.08 11.40
C ARG A 402 -1.97 15.00 11.23
N ASP A 403 -2.98 15.25 10.41
CA ASP A 403 -4.14 14.35 10.33
C ASP A 403 -3.83 13.06 9.57
N TYR A 404 -2.76 13.04 8.73
CA TYR A 404 -2.21 11.79 8.20
C TYR A 404 -1.80 10.84 9.33
N TYR A 405 -1.06 11.34 10.33
CA TYR A 405 -0.65 10.52 11.48
C TYR A 405 -1.85 10.03 12.27
N ILE A 406 -2.88 10.86 12.44
CA ILE A 406 -4.11 10.50 13.15
C ILE A 406 -4.79 9.32 12.47
N ILE A 407 -5.05 9.41 11.16
CA ILE A 407 -5.68 8.33 10.39
C ILE A 407 -4.83 7.06 10.43
N CYS A 408 -3.50 7.17 10.24
CA CYS A 408 -2.61 6.01 10.29
C CYS A 408 -2.63 5.30 11.64
N HIS A 409 -2.64 6.04 12.75
CA HIS A 409 -2.76 5.45 14.09
C HIS A 409 -4.07 4.68 14.28
N LEU A 410 -5.18 5.21 13.79
CA LEU A 410 -6.48 4.56 13.90
C LEU A 410 -6.58 3.33 12.98
N SER A 411 -6.30 3.51 11.70
CA SER A 411 -6.52 2.47 10.68
C SER A 411 -5.55 1.28 10.80
N SER A 412 -4.35 1.49 11.34
CA SER A 412 -3.35 0.44 11.47
C SER A 412 -3.71 -0.64 12.50
N VAL A 413 -4.52 -0.33 13.50
CA VAL A 413 -4.89 -1.26 14.58
C VAL A 413 -6.39 -1.55 14.64
N ILE A 414 -7.24 -0.65 14.14
CA ILE A 414 -8.70 -0.82 14.12
C ILE A 414 -9.11 -1.25 12.72
N ARG A 415 -9.55 -2.51 12.57
CA ARG A 415 -9.96 -3.08 11.30
C ARG A 415 -11.42 -2.77 10.99
N PRO A 416 -11.84 -2.66 9.71
CA PRO A 416 -13.27 -2.62 9.36
C PRO A 416 -14.03 -3.79 10.00
N GLY A 417 -15.15 -3.46 10.66
CA GLY A 417 -15.92 -4.44 11.44
C GLY A 417 -15.50 -4.56 12.91
N ALA A 418 -14.47 -3.84 13.35
CA ALA A 418 -14.12 -3.75 14.77
C ALA A 418 -15.27 -3.17 15.59
N VAL A 419 -15.48 -3.70 16.80
CA VAL A 419 -16.51 -3.25 17.72
C VAL A 419 -15.85 -2.47 18.87
N ARG A 420 -16.28 -1.22 19.08
CA ARG A 420 -15.85 -0.48 20.26
C ARG A 420 -16.43 -1.13 21.52
N CYS A 421 -15.56 -1.40 22.50
CA CYS A 421 -15.92 -1.99 23.77
C CYS A 421 -15.69 -1.02 24.93
N ASP A 422 -16.29 -1.34 26.08
CA ASP A 422 -15.93 -0.73 27.34
C ASP A 422 -14.59 -1.25 27.84
N TYR A 423 -14.10 -0.75 28.96
CA TYR A 423 -12.85 -1.21 29.58
C TYR A 423 -12.93 -1.15 31.11
N ILE A 424 -12.07 -1.94 31.75
CA ILE A 424 -11.89 -1.99 33.19
C ILE A 424 -10.52 -1.41 33.51
N GLU A 425 -10.48 -0.43 34.39
CA GLU A 425 -9.27 0.29 34.78
C GLU A 425 -8.87 -0.09 36.23
N ASN A 426 -7.55 -0.13 36.46
CA ASN A 426 -7.00 -0.24 37.81
C ASN A 426 -5.69 0.55 37.88
N GLY A 427 -5.64 1.61 38.69
CA GLY A 427 -4.44 2.44 38.87
C GLY A 427 -4.06 3.32 37.70
N VAL A 428 -4.90 3.38 36.64
CA VAL A 428 -4.69 4.22 35.47
C VAL A 428 -5.77 5.30 35.41
N PRO A 429 -5.54 6.48 35.96
CA PRO A 429 -6.54 7.54 35.94
C PRO A 429 -6.68 8.07 34.52
N ARG A 430 -7.89 7.98 33.95
CA ARG A 430 -8.27 8.61 32.71
C ARG A 430 -8.58 10.09 32.92
N ASP A 431 -8.10 10.91 32.04
CA ASP A 431 -8.48 12.31 31.92
C ASP A 431 -8.82 12.55 30.44
N ASP A 432 -10.08 12.79 30.15
CA ASP A 432 -10.60 12.91 28.79
C ASP A 432 -9.89 13.97 27.92
N TRP A 433 -9.15 14.87 28.55
CA TRP A 433 -8.40 15.94 27.85
C TRP A 433 -6.89 15.72 27.79
N ASN A 434 -6.32 15.09 28.81
CA ASN A 434 -4.88 15.00 28.96
C ASN A 434 -4.32 13.58 28.79
N PHE A 435 -5.10 12.57 29.21
CA PHE A 435 -4.73 11.16 29.05
C PHE A 435 -5.98 10.32 28.76
N ASN A 436 -6.23 10.10 27.47
CA ASN A 436 -7.44 9.44 27.01
C ASN A 436 -7.14 8.22 26.14
N TYR A 437 -8.03 7.24 26.13
CA TYR A 437 -7.89 6.02 25.34
C TYR A 437 -9.23 5.39 24.99
N VAL A 438 -9.21 4.51 23.99
CA VAL A 438 -10.31 3.64 23.60
C VAL A 438 -9.82 2.22 23.38
N ALA A 439 -10.71 1.25 23.54
CA ALA A 439 -10.46 -0.17 23.28
C ALA A 439 -11.49 -0.72 22.31
N LEU A 440 -11.03 -1.51 21.31
CA LEU A 440 -11.87 -2.14 20.31
C LEU A 440 -11.49 -3.62 20.15
N ARG A 441 -12.48 -4.44 19.82
CA ARG A 441 -12.29 -5.83 19.46
C ARG A 441 -12.42 -5.98 17.95
N ASN A 442 -11.36 -6.38 17.29
CA ASN A 442 -11.37 -6.69 15.86
C ASN A 442 -12.07 -8.02 15.58
N SER A 443 -12.60 -8.21 14.37
CA SER A 443 -13.28 -9.44 13.96
C SER A 443 -12.34 -10.66 13.90
N ASP A 444 -11.04 -10.44 13.70
CA ASP A 444 -9.99 -11.48 13.75
C ASP A 444 -9.62 -11.92 15.17
N GLY A 445 -10.24 -11.31 16.18
CA GLY A 445 -9.99 -11.62 17.56
C GLY A 445 -8.85 -10.85 18.21
N THR A 446 -8.16 -9.95 17.50
CA THR A 446 -7.18 -9.03 18.09
C THR A 446 -7.86 -7.90 18.86
N THR A 447 -7.14 -7.26 19.76
CA THR A 447 -7.62 -6.11 20.55
C THR A 447 -6.81 -4.87 20.21
N ALA A 448 -7.48 -3.83 19.77
CA ALA A 448 -6.88 -2.53 19.51
C ALA A 448 -7.04 -1.60 20.72
N PHE A 449 -5.94 -0.95 21.12
CA PHE A 449 -5.95 0.19 22.05
C PHE A 449 -5.36 1.39 21.33
N VAL A 450 -6.00 2.53 21.48
CA VAL A 450 -5.53 3.79 20.93
C VAL A 450 -5.53 4.83 22.02
N ILE A 451 -4.40 5.53 22.21
CA ILE A 451 -4.09 6.31 23.43
C ILE A 451 -3.53 7.66 23.02
N SER A 452 -3.97 8.72 23.68
CA SER A 452 -3.39 10.07 23.64
C SER A 452 -2.82 10.43 24.99
N ASN A 453 -1.53 10.75 25.07
CA ASN A 453 -0.86 11.30 26.25
C ASN A 453 -0.44 12.75 25.99
N LYS A 454 -1.28 13.70 26.32
CA LYS A 454 -1.00 15.14 26.24
C LYS A 454 -0.21 15.66 27.43
N THR A 455 0.06 14.85 28.47
CA THR A 455 0.83 15.25 29.63
C THR A 455 2.33 15.37 29.33
N SER A 456 3.08 16.01 30.21
CA SER A 456 4.54 16.09 30.13
C SER A 456 5.25 14.89 30.79
N VAL A 457 4.51 13.87 31.21
CA VAL A 457 5.02 12.71 31.94
C VAL A 457 4.76 11.44 31.12
N GLU A 458 5.78 10.60 30.99
CA GLU A 458 5.63 9.25 30.46
C GLU A 458 4.75 8.40 31.38
N LYS A 459 3.95 7.51 30.80
CA LYS A 459 3.08 6.57 31.52
C LYS A 459 3.49 5.15 31.22
N HIS A 460 3.55 4.30 32.24
CA HIS A 460 3.80 2.86 32.10
C HIS A 460 2.52 2.12 32.44
N ILE A 461 1.89 1.48 31.47
CA ILE A 461 0.60 0.82 31.66
C ILE A 461 0.59 -0.59 31.09
N ASN A 462 -0.21 -1.45 31.70
CA ASN A 462 -0.52 -2.77 31.16
C ASN A 462 -1.80 -2.69 30.33
N LEU A 463 -1.72 -3.01 29.04
CA LEU A 463 -2.89 -3.15 28.19
C LEU A 463 -3.27 -4.62 28.12
N ALA A 464 -4.51 -4.96 28.46
CA ALA A 464 -4.92 -6.34 28.67
C ALA A 464 -6.14 -6.73 27.84
N SER A 465 -6.10 -7.94 27.28
CA SER A 465 -7.26 -8.71 26.84
C SER A 465 -7.72 -9.67 27.94
N ASN A 466 -8.66 -10.58 27.62
CA ASN A 466 -9.15 -11.56 28.60
C ASN A 466 -8.10 -12.61 29.01
N SER A 467 -7.09 -12.87 28.21
CA SER A 467 -6.14 -13.97 28.39
C SER A 467 -4.67 -13.56 28.49
N GLU A 468 -4.36 -12.31 28.15
CA GLU A 468 -2.98 -11.82 28.08
C GLU A 468 -2.91 -10.31 28.24
N TYR A 469 -1.72 -9.80 28.49
CA TYR A 469 -1.43 -8.37 28.55
C TYR A 469 -0.03 -8.05 28.03
N VAL A 470 0.18 -6.78 27.74
CA VAL A 470 1.48 -6.21 27.37
C VAL A 470 1.76 -4.96 28.20
N ASN A 471 2.99 -4.82 28.72
CA ASN A 471 3.45 -3.57 29.34
C ASN A 471 3.91 -2.61 28.25
N VAL A 472 3.39 -1.38 28.24
CA VAL A 472 3.67 -0.37 27.23
C VAL A 472 4.07 0.93 27.91
N ASP A 473 5.17 1.50 27.42
CA ASP A 473 5.60 2.86 27.75
C ASP A 473 4.91 3.84 26.81
N ILE A 474 4.13 4.75 27.36
CA ILE A 474 3.42 5.81 26.65
C ILE A 474 4.18 7.13 26.85
N PRO A 475 5.02 7.56 25.92
CA PRO A 475 5.85 8.76 26.11
C PRO A 475 5.01 10.00 26.37
N ALA A 476 5.61 10.98 27.04
CA ALA A 476 5.02 12.31 27.17
C ALA A 476 4.74 12.91 25.79
N LYS A 477 3.64 13.65 25.64
CA LYS A 477 3.29 14.32 24.38
C LYS A 477 3.30 13.38 23.17
N SER A 478 2.60 12.24 23.29
CA SER A 478 2.57 11.20 22.28
C SER A 478 1.18 10.64 22.01
N VAL A 479 1.05 10.03 20.84
CA VAL A 479 -0.05 9.16 20.45
C VAL A 479 0.49 7.76 20.29
N VAL A 480 -0.21 6.77 20.85
CA VAL A 480 0.20 5.37 20.81
C VAL A 480 -0.96 4.50 20.38
N SER A 481 -0.70 3.62 19.43
CA SER A 481 -1.66 2.58 19.00
C SER A 481 -1.06 1.21 19.25
N VAL A 482 -1.86 0.30 19.82
CA VAL A 482 -1.44 -1.05 20.18
C VAL A 482 -2.41 -2.07 19.61
N LEU A 483 -1.90 -3.04 18.89
CA LEU A 483 -2.64 -4.23 18.47
C LEU A 483 -2.17 -5.41 19.30
N LEU A 484 -3.00 -5.86 20.24
CA LEU A 484 -2.73 -6.95 21.16
C LEU A 484 -3.33 -8.25 20.62
N GLY A 485 -2.60 -9.34 20.72
CA GLY A 485 -3.02 -10.64 20.20
C GLY A 485 -2.76 -10.80 18.70
N ASP A 486 -1.90 -9.95 18.15
CA ASP A 486 -1.47 -10.04 16.75
C ASP A 486 -0.69 -11.35 16.54
N THR A 487 -1.41 -12.42 16.21
CA THR A 487 -0.83 -13.71 15.82
C THR A 487 -0.50 -13.75 14.33
N GLU A 488 -1.01 -12.80 13.56
CA GLU A 488 -0.99 -12.79 12.11
C GLU A 488 -0.59 -11.46 11.46
N GLN A 489 0.50 -10.86 11.87
CA GLN A 489 1.44 -10.53 10.82
C GLN A 489 2.40 -11.71 10.81
N ASN A 490 2.15 -12.66 9.92
CA ASN A 490 3.10 -13.72 9.66
C ASN A 490 4.44 -13.05 9.51
N ALA A 491 5.36 -13.33 10.45
CA ALA A 491 6.71 -12.85 10.30
C ALA A 491 7.12 -13.24 8.89
N VAL A 492 7.52 -12.25 8.10
CA VAL A 492 8.04 -12.56 6.77
C VAL A 492 9.29 -13.37 7.02
N THR A 493 9.29 -14.63 6.61
CA THR A 493 10.41 -15.53 6.86
C THR A 493 11.00 -16.03 5.55
N PHE A 494 12.28 -16.31 5.56
CA PHE A 494 12.98 -16.98 4.47
C PHE A 494 13.87 -18.10 5.05
N GLY A 495 13.71 -19.31 4.54
CA GLY A 495 14.45 -20.46 5.05
C GLY A 495 14.14 -20.81 6.52
N GLY A 496 12.96 -20.44 7.02
CA GLY A 496 12.53 -20.65 8.41
C GLY A 496 13.03 -19.60 9.40
N MET A 497 13.78 -18.58 8.95
CA MET A 497 14.23 -17.47 9.78
C MET A 497 13.47 -16.19 9.47
N GLU A 498 13.17 -15.38 10.49
CA GLU A 498 12.45 -14.13 10.35
C GLU A 498 13.31 -13.07 9.64
N MET A 499 12.71 -12.40 8.65
CA MET A 499 13.32 -11.26 7.97
C MET A 499 13.05 -9.97 8.76
N ILE A 500 14.06 -9.12 8.90
CA ILE A 500 13.98 -7.86 9.64
C ILE A 500 13.30 -6.82 8.76
N PRO A 501 12.16 -6.23 9.18
CA PRO A 501 11.50 -5.17 8.45
C PRO A 501 12.32 -3.87 8.48
N SER A 502 12.25 -3.08 7.41
CA SER A 502 12.67 -1.67 7.43
C SER A 502 11.73 -0.83 8.29
N ASP A 503 12.15 0.37 8.72
CA ASP A 503 11.39 1.26 9.61
C ASP A 503 9.96 1.55 9.11
N ASN A 504 9.75 1.60 7.80
CA ASN A 504 8.46 1.83 7.16
C ASN A 504 7.83 0.56 6.58
N ARG A 505 8.40 -0.62 6.83
CA ARG A 505 7.98 -1.94 6.31
C ARG A 505 7.85 -2.05 4.79
N ASN A 506 8.48 -1.16 4.05
CA ASN A 506 8.52 -1.23 2.58
C ASN A 506 9.43 -2.37 2.08
N SER A 507 10.25 -2.92 2.97
CA SER A 507 11.12 -4.06 2.67
C SER A 507 11.43 -4.87 3.93
N PHE A 508 11.86 -6.11 3.72
CA PHE A 508 12.28 -7.05 4.76
C PHE A 508 13.63 -7.63 4.36
N SER A 509 14.59 -7.69 5.27
CA SER A 509 15.95 -8.14 4.96
C SER A 509 16.41 -9.25 5.89
N ILE A 510 17.23 -10.15 5.35
CA ILE A 510 17.89 -11.18 6.13
C ILE A 510 19.29 -11.44 5.59
N ASN A 511 20.25 -11.63 6.49
CA ASN A 511 21.55 -12.16 6.14
C ASN A 511 21.62 -13.66 6.53
N ILE A 512 21.82 -14.53 5.55
CA ILE A 512 21.65 -15.98 5.73
C ILE A 512 22.71 -16.76 4.93
N TYR A 513 23.20 -17.88 5.49
CA TYR A 513 24.01 -18.82 4.74
C TYR A 513 23.14 -19.67 3.82
N LEU A 514 23.40 -19.63 2.51
CA LEU A 514 22.72 -20.40 1.49
C LEU A 514 23.61 -21.49 0.91
N GLU A 515 23.03 -22.67 0.73
CA GLU A 515 23.70 -23.85 0.16
C GLU A 515 23.22 -24.07 -1.28
N LYS A 516 24.17 -24.18 -2.22
CA LYS A 516 23.87 -24.47 -3.63
C LYS A 516 23.05 -25.74 -3.77
N GLY A 517 21.96 -25.66 -4.51
CA GLY A 517 21.05 -26.79 -4.76
C GLY A 517 19.96 -27.00 -3.72
N LYS A 518 20.04 -26.34 -2.55
CA LYS A 518 19.04 -26.44 -1.49
C LYS A 518 17.82 -25.58 -1.81
N THR A 519 16.64 -26.04 -1.37
CA THR A 519 15.38 -25.30 -1.48
C THR A 519 15.07 -24.58 -0.18
N TYR A 520 14.69 -23.32 -0.29
CA TYR A 520 14.28 -22.44 0.80
C TYR A 520 12.84 -22.02 0.59
N THR A 521 12.09 -21.87 1.67
CA THR A 521 10.70 -21.44 1.62
C THR A 521 10.58 -20.03 2.20
N ALA A 522 9.91 -19.15 1.50
CA ALA A 522 9.49 -17.84 1.97
C ALA A 522 7.99 -17.88 2.30
N VAL A 523 7.63 -17.37 3.46
CA VAL A 523 6.23 -17.27 3.91
C VAL A 523 5.99 -15.92 4.59
N GLY A 524 4.73 -15.55 4.78
CA GLY A 524 4.34 -14.33 5.46
C GLY A 524 3.89 -13.19 4.53
N ASP A 525 4.01 -13.39 3.20
CA ASP A 525 3.45 -12.47 2.21
C ASP A 525 2.94 -13.26 0.99
N ASP A 526 1.76 -12.89 0.47
CA ASP A 526 1.15 -13.56 -0.68
C ASP A 526 1.94 -13.34 -1.98
N ALA A 527 2.78 -12.28 -2.01
CA ALA A 527 3.65 -12.01 -3.15
C ALA A 527 4.55 -13.20 -3.49
N PHE A 528 5.02 -13.99 -2.51
CA PHE A 528 5.89 -15.15 -2.75
C PHE A 528 5.24 -16.24 -3.62
N SER A 529 3.91 -16.32 -3.61
CA SER A 529 3.14 -17.26 -4.44
C SER A 529 2.66 -16.62 -5.75
N SER A 530 2.85 -15.30 -5.94
CA SER A 530 2.43 -14.60 -7.15
C SER A 530 3.18 -15.11 -8.38
N PRO A 531 2.50 -15.33 -9.52
CA PRO A 531 3.16 -15.68 -10.79
C PRO A 531 4.23 -14.65 -11.21
N ASP A 532 3.99 -13.37 -10.90
CA ASP A 532 4.85 -12.24 -11.26
C ASP A 532 6.01 -12.01 -10.29
N PHE A 533 6.15 -12.83 -9.25
CA PHE A 533 7.24 -12.67 -8.29
C PHE A 533 8.59 -12.82 -8.98
N TYR A 534 9.46 -11.84 -8.79
CA TYR A 534 10.82 -11.82 -9.32
C TYR A 534 11.81 -12.31 -8.25
N GLU A 535 12.30 -13.55 -8.43
CA GLU A 535 13.21 -14.22 -7.51
C GLU A 535 14.69 -13.91 -7.72
N ASP A 536 15.07 -13.19 -8.74
CA ASP A 536 16.37 -13.06 -9.36
C ASP A 536 16.89 -14.42 -9.89
N PRO A 537 16.71 -14.70 -11.20
CA PRO A 537 16.96 -16.00 -11.81
C PRO A 537 18.45 -16.42 -11.80
N ASP A 538 19.37 -15.49 -11.49
CA ASP A 538 20.78 -15.80 -11.34
C ASP A 538 21.09 -16.52 -10.03
N PHE A 539 20.27 -16.28 -9.00
CA PHE A 539 20.44 -16.85 -7.67
C PHE A 539 19.41 -17.94 -7.36
N PHE A 540 18.22 -17.88 -7.92
CA PHE A 540 17.14 -18.79 -7.58
C PHE A 540 16.40 -19.36 -8.79
N ILE A 541 15.86 -20.57 -8.60
CA ILE A 541 14.80 -21.15 -9.45
C ILE A 541 13.54 -21.19 -8.62
N LYS A 542 12.46 -20.51 -9.07
CA LYS A 542 11.15 -20.54 -8.45
C LYS A 542 10.47 -21.88 -8.69
N LEU A 543 10.09 -22.56 -7.62
CA LEU A 543 9.41 -23.85 -7.66
C LEU A 543 7.89 -23.76 -7.42
N GLY A 544 7.39 -22.55 -7.14
CA GLY A 544 6.00 -22.29 -6.79
C GLY A 544 5.74 -22.30 -5.27
N ASN A 545 4.59 -21.75 -4.86
CA ASN A 545 4.15 -21.72 -3.45
C ASN A 545 5.19 -21.15 -2.46
N GLY A 546 5.91 -20.10 -2.85
CA GLY A 546 6.95 -19.51 -2.02
C GLY A 546 8.23 -20.34 -1.86
N CYS A 547 8.43 -21.38 -2.69
CA CYS A 547 9.63 -22.22 -2.66
C CYS A 547 10.63 -21.81 -3.73
N PHE A 548 11.91 -21.65 -3.34
CA PHE A 548 13.00 -21.17 -4.18
C PHE A 548 14.21 -22.09 -4.02
N LYS A 549 14.72 -22.63 -5.13
CA LYS A 549 15.94 -23.43 -5.13
C LYS A 549 17.13 -22.51 -5.42
N PHE A 550 18.09 -22.46 -4.49
CA PHE A 550 19.29 -21.65 -4.63
C PHE A 550 20.29 -22.28 -5.62
N THR A 551 20.86 -21.48 -6.52
CA THR A 551 21.68 -21.96 -7.64
C THR A 551 23.11 -21.43 -7.66
N ALA A 552 23.37 -20.30 -7.02
CA ALA A 552 24.71 -19.71 -6.94
C ALA A 552 25.63 -20.51 -5.98
N LEU A 553 26.87 -20.13 -5.84
CA LEU A 553 27.82 -20.77 -4.90
C LEU A 553 27.33 -20.63 -3.46
N SER A 554 27.58 -21.67 -2.65
CA SER A 554 27.25 -21.63 -1.21
C SER A 554 28.05 -20.54 -0.51
N GLY A 555 27.38 -19.80 0.40
CA GLY A 555 27.96 -18.67 1.12
C GLY A 555 26.90 -17.86 1.88
N TYR A 556 27.32 -16.77 2.52
CA TYR A 556 26.43 -15.81 3.11
C TYR A 556 25.90 -14.85 2.04
N TYR A 557 24.59 -14.58 2.14
CA TYR A 557 23.88 -13.65 1.25
C TYR A 557 22.94 -12.78 2.06
N ASN A 558 22.91 -11.52 1.71
CA ASN A 558 21.83 -10.62 2.16
C ASN A 558 20.70 -10.68 1.14
N ILE A 559 19.50 -11.01 1.60
CA ILE A 559 18.28 -11.04 0.79
C ILE A 559 17.38 -9.94 1.31
N LYS A 560 16.92 -9.05 0.41
CA LYS A 560 15.93 -8.02 0.66
C LYS A 560 14.68 -8.32 -0.14
N PHE A 561 13.59 -8.62 0.56
CA PHE A 561 12.26 -8.74 -0.03
C PHE A 561 11.63 -7.36 -0.12
N VAL A 562 11.12 -7.00 -1.30
CA VAL A 562 10.39 -5.75 -1.55
C VAL A 562 8.96 -6.10 -2.00
N PRO A 563 7.97 -6.03 -1.09
CA PRO A 563 6.58 -6.39 -1.39
C PRO A 563 5.98 -5.62 -2.56
N ALA A 564 6.26 -4.32 -2.64
CA ALA A 564 5.75 -3.44 -3.69
C ALA A 564 6.10 -3.90 -5.11
N THR A 565 7.31 -4.39 -5.30
CA THR A 565 7.80 -4.92 -6.59
C THR A 565 7.69 -6.43 -6.69
N LYS A 566 7.16 -7.10 -5.65
CA LYS A 566 7.08 -8.56 -5.54
C LYS A 566 8.41 -9.21 -5.89
N SER A 567 9.51 -8.79 -5.25
CA SER A 567 10.82 -9.20 -5.69
C SER A 567 11.79 -9.44 -4.54
N PHE A 568 12.78 -10.31 -4.82
CA PHE A 568 14.04 -10.35 -4.08
C PHE A 568 15.07 -9.43 -4.74
N ARG A 569 15.84 -8.75 -3.89
CA ARG A 569 17.18 -8.28 -4.17
C ARG A 569 18.16 -9.11 -3.36
N ILE A 570 19.25 -9.49 -3.95
CA ILE A 570 20.22 -10.39 -3.30
C ILE A 570 21.63 -9.97 -3.64
N TYR A 571 22.51 -10.04 -2.64
CA TYR A 571 23.93 -9.88 -2.85
C TYR A 571 24.75 -10.81 -1.95
N ALA A 572 25.94 -11.20 -2.43
CA ALA A 572 26.90 -11.95 -1.65
C ALA A 572 27.45 -11.08 -0.53
N SER A 573 27.53 -11.62 0.68
CA SER A 573 27.90 -10.90 1.90
C SER A 573 28.87 -11.68 2.78
N HIS A 574 29.46 -10.98 3.73
CA HIS A 574 30.09 -11.58 4.90
C HIS A 574 29.02 -12.07 5.89
N GLU A 575 29.43 -12.87 6.88
CA GLU A 575 28.54 -13.33 7.96
C GLU A 575 27.90 -12.16 8.75
N ASN A 576 28.56 -11.03 8.85
CA ASN A 576 28.05 -9.80 9.49
C ASN A 576 27.10 -8.98 8.60
N GLY A 577 26.82 -9.43 7.38
CA GLY A 577 25.90 -8.77 6.44
C GLY A 577 26.57 -7.72 5.53
N ASN A 578 27.81 -7.37 5.74
CA ASN A 578 28.52 -6.44 4.85
C ASN A 578 28.71 -7.06 3.45
N PRO A 579 28.51 -6.29 2.37
CA PRO A 579 28.67 -6.80 1.00
C PRO A 579 30.09 -7.28 0.74
N LEU A 580 30.22 -8.38 0.00
CA LEU A 580 31.52 -8.87 -0.46
C LEU A 580 32.06 -7.99 -1.59
N SER A 581 33.38 -7.92 -1.67
CA SER A 581 34.14 -7.33 -2.77
C SER A 581 34.92 -8.38 -3.52
N LEU A 582 35.42 -8.03 -4.71
CA LEU A 582 36.30 -8.86 -5.52
C LEU A 582 37.67 -8.97 -4.85
N ASN A 583 38.16 -10.19 -4.69
CA ASN A 583 39.51 -10.48 -4.22
C ASN A 583 40.51 -10.45 -5.40
N ALA A 584 41.79 -10.22 -5.12
CA ALA A 584 42.84 -10.15 -6.11
C ALA A 584 42.99 -11.46 -6.92
N ASP A 585 42.57 -12.60 -6.35
CA ASP A 585 42.61 -13.91 -7.03
C ASP A 585 41.40 -14.15 -7.94
N GLY A 586 40.45 -13.20 -8.03
CA GLY A 586 39.21 -13.28 -8.85
C GLY A 586 38.06 -13.99 -8.15
N THR A 587 38.12 -14.27 -6.85
CA THR A 587 36.99 -14.72 -6.02
C THR A 587 36.28 -13.56 -5.35
N GLY A 588 35.20 -13.80 -4.58
CA GLY A 588 34.44 -12.79 -3.88
C GLY A 588 33.17 -12.40 -4.61
N ALA A 589 32.93 -11.13 -4.85
CA ALA A 589 31.74 -10.60 -5.55
C ALA A 589 32.11 -9.65 -6.68
N LEU A 590 31.34 -9.69 -7.76
CA LEU A 590 31.38 -8.75 -8.87
C LEU A 590 30.05 -8.03 -8.97
N TRP A 591 30.06 -6.74 -9.30
CA TRP A 591 28.91 -5.88 -9.32
C TRP A 591 28.76 -5.19 -10.68
N ALA A 592 27.51 -4.97 -11.10
CA ALA A 592 27.19 -4.14 -12.25
C ALA A 592 26.51 -2.85 -11.79
N ILE A 593 27.05 -1.72 -12.23
CA ILE A 593 26.55 -0.38 -11.92
C ILE A 593 26.45 0.38 -13.24
N GLY A 594 25.37 1.14 -13.43
CA GLY A 594 25.18 1.85 -14.69
C GLY A 594 24.22 3.01 -14.60
N SER A 595 23.86 3.51 -15.75
CA SER A 595 22.80 4.48 -15.93
C SER A 595 21.44 3.88 -15.57
N ASP A 596 20.39 4.67 -15.59
CA ASP A 596 19.00 4.27 -15.40
C ASP A 596 18.52 3.13 -16.35
N GLY A 597 19.37 2.75 -17.30
CA GLY A 597 19.17 1.61 -18.19
C GLY A 597 19.41 0.23 -17.56
N LEU A 598 20.00 0.12 -16.37
CA LEU A 598 20.29 -1.15 -15.71
C LEU A 598 19.78 -1.16 -14.29
N HIS A 599 18.80 -2.00 -14.02
CA HIS A 599 18.35 -2.27 -12.65
C HIS A 599 17.52 -3.56 -12.53
N LYS A 600 17.58 -4.23 -11.39
CA LYS A 600 16.72 -5.37 -11.05
C LYS A 600 15.74 -4.98 -9.93
N PRO A 601 14.46 -5.39 -9.99
CA PRO A 601 13.83 -6.22 -11.02
C PRO A 601 13.40 -5.49 -12.29
N TYR A 602 13.33 -4.14 -12.27
CA TYR A 602 12.89 -3.31 -13.41
C TYR A 602 13.73 -2.04 -13.50
N TYR A 603 14.24 -1.70 -14.67
CA TYR A 603 15.02 -0.49 -14.86
C TYR A 603 14.22 0.80 -14.61
N SER A 604 12.92 0.80 -14.92
CA SER A 604 12.04 1.97 -14.75
C SER A 604 11.76 2.36 -13.29
N ILE A 605 12.07 1.51 -12.32
CA ILE A 605 11.82 1.79 -10.89
C ILE A 605 12.75 2.88 -10.36
N ILE A 606 13.89 3.09 -11.00
CA ILE A 606 14.91 4.06 -10.57
C ILE A 606 15.28 4.98 -11.74
N SER A 607 14.29 5.43 -12.50
CA SER A 607 14.46 6.18 -13.74
C SER A 607 15.24 7.50 -13.63
N ASN A 608 15.42 8.04 -12.42
CA ASN A 608 16.17 9.28 -12.17
C ASN A 608 17.52 9.03 -11.51
N GLN A 609 17.96 7.78 -11.41
CA GLN A 609 19.19 7.43 -10.69
C GLN A 609 20.20 6.77 -11.62
N SER A 610 21.31 7.43 -11.78
CA SER A 610 22.38 7.03 -12.67
C SER A 610 23.67 6.85 -11.87
N TRP A 611 24.35 5.71 -12.08
CA TRP A 611 25.66 5.41 -11.48
C TRP A 611 25.69 5.41 -9.94
N TRP A 612 24.61 4.99 -9.30
CA TRP A 612 24.52 4.91 -7.84
C TRP A 612 25.33 3.74 -7.29
N THR A 613 25.94 3.95 -6.13
CA THR A 613 27.02 3.13 -5.58
C THR A 613 26.68 2.52 -4.23
N ASP A 614 25.43 2.14 -4.02
CA ASP A 614 24.98 1.45 -2.83
C ASP A 614 24.37 0.07 -3.16
N THR A 615 24.13 -0.76 -2.15
CA THR A 615 23.57 -2.11 -2.32
C THR A 615 22.12 -2.15 -2.77
N ASP A 616 21.41 -1.03 -2.71
CA ASP A 616 20.03 -0.93 -3.20
C ASP A 616 19.97 -0.61 -4.71
N HIS A 617 21.06 -0.12 -5.29
CA HIS A 617 21.14 0.30 -6.68
C HIS A 617 22.15 -0.49 -7.51
N ALA A 618 23.28 -0.87 -6.93
CA ALA A 618 24.23 -1.76 -7.57
C ALA A 618 23.65 -3.19 -7.66
N THR A 619 23.87 -3.84 -8.80
CA THR A 619 23.42 -5.22 -9.02
C THR A 619 24.58 -6.19 -8.78
N CYS A 620 24.46 -7.03 -7.75
CA CYS A 620 25.43 -8.11 -7.51
C CYS A 620 25.25 -9.20 -8.55
N MET A 621 26.35 -9.65 -9.17
CA MET A 621 26.36 -10.79 -10.06
C MET A 621 26.44 -12.10 -9.27
N ALA A 622 25.71 -13.12 -9.69
CA ALA A 622 25.72 -14.41 -9.03
C ALA A 622 27.04 -15.15 -9.27
N PRO A 623 27.79 -15.56 -8.24
CA PRO A 623 28.96 -16.43 -8.40
C PRO A 623 28.49 -17.86 -8.75
N VAL A 624 28.84 -18.34 -9.94
CA VAL A 624 28.36 -19.65 -10.45
C VAL A 624 29.41 -20.77 -10.38
N GLY A 625 30.63 -20.45 -10.00
CA GLY A 625 31.78 -21.37 -9.87
C GLY A 625 32.89 -21.02 -10.83
N ASN A 626 34.11 -21.61 -10.57
CA ASN A 626 35.29 -21.38 -11.40
C ASN A 626 35.62 -19.91 -11.65
N LYS A 627 35.44 -19.05 -10.62
CA LYS A 627 35.66 -17.59 -10.69
C LYS A 627 34.82 -16.91 -11.79
N ARG A 628 33.61 -17.43 -12.08
CA ARG A 628 32.65 -16.84 -13.04
C ARG A 628 31.49 -16.23 -12.32
N TYR A 629 31.05 -15.11 -12.84
CA TYR A 629 29.94 -14.30 -12.32
C TYR A 629 28.89 -14.14 -13.41
N GLN A 630 27.62 -14.36 -13.04
CA GLN A 630 26.48 -14.36 -13.96
C GLN A 630 25.54 -13.18 -13.69
N LEU A 631 25.04 -12.58 -14.76
CA LEU A 631 24.03 -11.51 -14.75
C LEU A 631 23.05 -11.74 -15.90
N THR A 632 21.79 -12.02 -15.57
CA THR A 632 20.72 -12.23 -16.55
C THR A 632 19.82 -11.00 -16.62
N LEU A 633 19.65 -10.41 -17.80
CA LEU A 633 18.88 -9.20 -18.05
C LEU A 633 17.92 -9.41 -19.23
N THR A 634 16.66 -8.97 -19.07
CA THR A 634 15.67 -8.96 -20.13
C THR A 634 15.51 -7.54 -20.67
N ALA A 635 15.67 -7.37 -21.95
CA ALA A 635 15.48 -6.11 -22.66
C ALA A 635 14.05 -5.60 -22.54
N GLY A 636 13.86 -4.33 -22.19
CA GLY A 636 12.58 -3.71 -21.87
C GLY A 636 12.12 -3.96 -20.44
N ARG A 637 12.86 -4.75 -19.62
CA ARG A 637 12.52 -5.01 -18.22
C ARG A 637 13.63 -4.61 -17.26
N GLN A 638 14.80 -5.26 -17.29
CA GLN A 638 15.98 -4.91 -16.49
C GLN A 638 17.00 -4.09 -17.30
N LEU A 639 16.94 -4.19 -18.61
CA LEU A 639 17.83 -3.52 -19.53
C LEU A 639 17.03 -2.58 -20.45
N ASN A 640 17.34 -1.29 -20.41
CA ASN A 640 16.72 -0.31 -21.30
C ASN A 640 17.22 -0.51 -22.73
N VAL A 641 16.33 -0.79 -23.69
CA VAL A 641 16.68 -1.07 -25.08
C VAL A 641 17.30 0.13 -25.80
N ASN A 642 17.04 1.35 -25.32
CA ASN A 642 17.51 2.60 -25.91
C ASN A 642 18.77 3.16 -25.24
N ASN A 643 19.16 2.62 -24.09
CA ASN A 643 20.29 3.13 -23.31
C ASN A 643 20.97 2.00 -22.51
N VAL A 644 21.81 1.22 -23.18
CA VAL A 644 22.66 0.24 -22.52
C VAL A 644 23.99 0.91 -22.17
N ASP A 645 24.14 1.20 -20.89
CA ASP A 645 25.30 1.91 -20.36
C ASP A 645 25.57 1.51 -18.92
N PHE A 646 26.42 0.51 -18.70
CA PHE A 646 26.81 0.03 -17.38
C PHE A 646 28.23 -0.52 -17.39
N LYS A 647 28.82 -0.69 -16.21
CA LYS A 647 30.20 -1.17 -16.03
C LYS A 647 30.25 -2.19 -14.90
N PHE A 648 31.27 -3.05 -14.92
CA PHE A 648 31.54 -3.99 -13.85
C PHE A 648 32.55 -3.44 -12.85
N PHE A 649 32.24 -3.67 -11.55
CA PHE A 649 33.03 -3.21 -10.41
C PHE A 649 33.30 -4.36 -9.46
N GLY A 650 34.45 -4.32 -8.79
CA GLY A 650 34.80 -5.26 -7.74
C GLY A 650 34.18 -4.97 -6.38
N GLN A 651 33.27 -4.00 -6.27
CA GLN A 651 32.55 -3.65 -5.05
C GLN A 651 31.22 -2.95 -5.39
N ALA A 652 30.31 -2.84 -4.41
CA ALA A 652 29.04 -2.14 -4.55
C ALA A 652 29.22 -0.61 -4.57
N GLY A 653 30.18 -0.09 -5.33
CA GLY A 653 30.52 1.32 -5.38
C GLY A 653 31.70 1.59 -6.28
N TRP A 654 32.08 2.88 -6.37
CA TRP A 654 33.28 3.28 -7.10
C TRP A 654 34.52 2.67 -6.46
N GLY A 655 35.49 2.27 -7.27
CA GLY A 655 36.74 1.68 -6.80
C GLY A 655 37.34 0.72 -7.83
N VAL A 656 37.42 -0.57 -7.52
CA VAL A 656 37.97 -1.59 -8.41
C VAL A 656 37.09 -1.73 -9.66
N GLU A 657 37.53 -1.14 -10.77
CA GLU A 657 36.81 -1.16 -12.04
C GLU A 657 37.42 -2.17 -13.00
N LEU A 658 36.55 -2.89 -13.73
CA LEU A 658 36.95 -3.67 -14.89
C LEU A 658 36.93 -2.79 -16.12
N ASN A 659 38.08 -2.46 -16.68
CA ASN A 659 38.20 -1.61 -17.87
C ASN A 659 39.37 -2.05 -18.77
N PRO A 660 39.41 -1.71 -20.06
CA PRO A 660 40.44 -2.19 -20.98
C PRO A 660 41.86 -1.68 -20.68
N THR A 661 42.02 -0.64 -19.88
CA THR A 661 43.27 0.07 -19.62
C THR A 661 43.76 -0.08 -18.17
N GLY A 662 42.91 -0.64 -17.27
CA GLY A 662 43.19 -0.78 -15.85
C GLY A 662 43.92 -2.03 -15.43
N GLU A 663 43.87 -2.33 -14.13
CA GLU A 663 44.39 -3.54 -13.54
C GLU A 663 43.65 -4.79 -14.02
N TYR A 664 42.31 -4.70 -14.13
CA TYR A 664 41.44 -5.77 -14.62
C TYR A 664 41.00 -5.47 -16.05
N ARG A 665 41.80 -5.88 -17.03
CA ARG A 665 41.66 -5.55 -18.46
C ARG A 665 40.58 -6.39 -19.13
N ILE A 666 39.31 -5.99 -18.92
CA ILE A 666 38.15 -6.70 -19.45
C ILE A 666 38.08 -6.61 -20.97
N SER A 667 37.69 -7.70 -21.62
CA SER A 667 37.33 -7.79 -23.04
C SER A 667 35.98 -8.46 -23.23
N SER A 668 35.37 -8.29 -24.42
CA SER A 668 34.12 -8.96 -24.81
C SER A 668 34.36 -10.00 -25.88
N ARG A 669 33.65 -11.13 -25.76
CA ARG A 669 33.48 -12.12 -26.84
C ARG A 669 32.14 -12.04 -27.55
N SER A 670 31.31 -11.04 -27.20
CA SER A 670 30.01 -10.84 -27.82
C SER A 670 30.14 -9.92 -29.02
N ASP A 671 29.36 -10.21 -30.09
CA ASP A 671 29.23 -9.32 -31.25
C ASP A 671 28.11 -8.26 -31.03
N VAL A 672 27.31 -8.41 -29.98
CA VAL A 672 26.18 -7.52 -29.67
C VAL A 672 26.53 -6.55 -28.54
N PHE A 673 27.14 -7.05 -27.47
CA PHE A 673 27.52 -6.26 -26.29
C PHE A 673 29.03 -6.11 -26.22
N LEU A 674 29.50 -4.90 -26.39
CA LEU A 674 30.90 -4.56 -26.47
C LEU A 674 31.37 -3.84 -25.21
N ILE A 675 32.69 -3.79 -25.00
CA ILE A 675 33.34 -3.02 -23.95
C ILE A 675 33.91 -1.74 -24.53
N GLY A 676 33.55 -0.61 -23.93
CA GLY A 676 34.05 0.71 -24.31
C GLY A 676 35.57 0.84 -24.07
N HIS A 677 36.25 1.41 -25.05
CA HIS A 677 37.65 1.82 -24.97
C HIS A 677 37.80 3.18 -25.70
N LYS A 678 37.87 4.26 -24.92
CA LYS A 678 37.78 5.63 -25.45
C LYS A 678 38.75 5.92 -26.59
N ALA A 679 39.97 5.41 -26.49
CA ALA A 679 41.00 5.59 -27.52
C ALA A 679 40.81 4.70 -28.76
N VAL A 680 39.99 3.66 -28.71
CA VAL A 680 39.82 2.67 -29.80
C VAL A 680 38.47 2.79 -30.50
N ASN A 681 37.38 2.92 -29.70
CA ASN A 681 36.00 2.92 -30.23
C ASN A 681 35.18 4.14 -29.81
N GLY A 682 35.75 5.10 -29.10
CA GLY A 682 35.08 6.35 -28.66
C GLY A 682 34.15 6.23 -27.48
N HIS A 683 33.84 5.02 -27.01
CA HIS A 683 33.00 4.79 -25.81
C HIS A 683 33.82 4.85 -24.53
N SER A 684 33.18 5.23 -23.43
CA SER A 684 33.83 5.33 -22.11
C SER A 684 34.48 4.00 -21.70
N ASP A 685 35.70 4.04 -21.18
CA ASP A 685 36.48 2.87 -20.82
C ASP A 685 35.75 1.95 -19.84
N GLY A 686 35.57 0.69 -20.24
CA GLY A 686 34.94 -0.36 -19.45
C GLY A 686 33.38 -0.38 -19.49
N ASN A 687 32.74 0.62 -20.07
CA ASN A 687 31.29 0.60 -20.20
C ASN A 687 30.85 -0.48 -21.19
N VAL A 688 29.83 -1.25 -20.82
CA VAL A 688 29.13 -2.17 -21.72
C VAL A 688 28.13 -1.34 -22.54
N TYR A 689 28.16 -1.51 -23.85
CA TYR A 689 27.27 -0.85 -24.79
C TYR A 689 26.86 -1.80 -25.90
N VAL A 690 25.82 -1.45 -26.67
CA VAL A 690 25.37 -2.24 -27.82
C VAL A 690 26.15 -1.81 -29.07
N ALA A 691 26.62 -2.78 -29.86
CA ALA A 691 27.35 -2.54 -31.09
C ALA A 691 26.56 -1.65 -32.07
N ASP A 692 27.26 -0.78 -32.79
CA ASP A 692 26.66 0.13 -33.73
C ASP A 692 25.82 -0.63 -34.79
N GLY A 693 24.61 -0.12 -35.03
CA GLY A 693 23.67 -0.72 -35.99
C GLY A 693 22.87 -1.92 -35.45
N VAL A 694 23.12 -2.35 -34.21
CA VAL A 694 22.34 -3.40 -33.53
C VAL A 694 21.20 -2.76 -32.75
N THR A 695 19.98 -3.27 -32.93
CA THR A 695 18.80 -2.87 -32.17
C THR A 695 18.37 -4.02 -31.26
N LEU A 696 18.27 -3.77 -29.95
CA LEU A 696 17.75 -4.76 -29.02
C LEU A 696 16.22 -4.83 -29.14
N GLN A 697 15.70 -6.04 -29.20
CA GLN A 697 14.25 -6.28 -29.19
C GLN A 697 13.77 -6.49 -27.76
N GLU A 698 12.68 -5.81 -27.39
CA GLU A 698 12.04 -6.02 -26.09
C GLU A 698 11.64 -7.48 -25.89
N GLY A 699 11.75 -7.94 -24.64
CA GLY A 699 11.45 -9.32 -24.25
C GLY A 699 12.59 -10.32 -24.47
N ARG A 700 13.66 -9.95 -25.20
CA ARG A 700 14.85 -10.82 -25.31
C ARG A 700 15.64 -10.84 -24.02
N THR A 701 16.08 -12.02 -23.63
CA THR A 701 16.83 -12.23 -22.36
C THR A 701 18.27 -12.64 -22.66
N PHE A 702 19.20 -11.87 -22.10
CA PHE A 702 20.63 -12.06 -22.28
C PHE A 702 21.27 -12.47 -20.94
N ARG A 703 22.15 -13.47 -21.04
CA ARG A 703 22.97 -13.92 -19.90
C ARG A 703 24.41 -13.47 -20.13
N PHE A 704 24.86 -12.55 -19.31
CA PHE A 704 26.23 -12.09 -19.25
C PHE A 704 27.01 -12.98 -18.28
N ILE A 705 28.17 -13.46 -18.72
CA ILE A 705 29.13 -14.19 -17.86
C ILE A 705 30.44 -13.42 -17.90
N VAL A 706 30.95 -13.03 -16.74
CA VAL A 706 32.31 -12.49 -16.58
C VAL A 706 33.19 -13.57 -15.98
N ASP A 707 34.18 -14.00 -16.73
CA ASP A 707 35.16 -15.00 -16.34
C ASP A 707 36.42 -14.31 -15.77
N MET A 708 36.64 -14.50 -14.46
CA MET A 708 37.74 -13.95 -13.67
C MET A 708 38.86 -15.01 -13.44
N SER A 709 38.90 -16.09 -14.19
CA SER A 709 39.92 -17.14 -14.04
C SER A 709 41.33 -16.59 -14.20
N VAL A 710 41.50 -15.57 -15.04
CA VAL A 710 42.70 -14.73 -15.15
C VAL A 710 42.35 -13.31 -14.73
N PRO A 711 42.49 -12.93 -13.45
CA PRO A 711 41.98 -11.67 -12.94
C PRO A 711 42.48 -10.43 -13.67
N SER A 712 43.71 -10.42 -14.16
CA SER A 712 44.27 -9.31 -14.95
C SER A 712 43.71 -9.22 -16.38
N GLN A 713 42.98 -10.22 -16.85
CA GLN A 713 42.41 -10.29 -18.20
C GLN A 713 41.01 -10.94 -18.17
N PRO A 714 40.03 -10.35 -17.47
CA PRO A 714 38.67 -10.87 -17.44
C PRO A 714 38.02 -10.84 -18.81
N VAL A 715 37.11 -11.80 -19.04
CA VAL A 715 36.44 -11.95 -20.33
C VAL A 715 34.93 -11.97 -20.12
N MET A 716 34.21 -11.04 -20.74
CA MET A 716 32.76 -11.06 -20.83
C MET A 716 32.31 -11.90 -22.02
N SER A 717 31.40 -12.84 -21.80
CA SER A 717 30.63 -13.52 -22.84
C SER A 717 29.12 -13.27 -22.60
N VAL A 718 28.31 -13.26 -23.66
CA VAL A 718 26.89 -13.00 -23.57
C VAL A 718 26.14 -14.01 -24.43
N ASP A 719 25.20 -14.73 -23.82
CA ASP A 719 24.31 -15.66 -24.49
C ASP A 719 22.90 -15.07 -24.58
N ASP A 720 22.27 -15.13 -25.74
CA ASP A 720 20.84 -14.89 -25.88
C ASP A 720 20.09 -16.17 -25.52
N ILE A 721 19.35 -16.12 -24.42
CA ILE A 721 18.59 -17.26 -23.89
C ILE A 721 17.07 -17.14 -24.11
N SER A 722 16.63 -16.18 -24.91
CA SER A 722 15.20 -15.85 -25.16
C SER A 722 14.42 -16.99 -25.80
N THR A 723 15.04 -17.81 -26.59
CA THR A 723 14.39 -18.87 -27.39
C THR A 723 14.43 -20.25 -26.75
N GLY A 724 14.99 -20.40 -25.57
CA GLY A 724 15.17 -21.70 -24.92
C GLY A 724 16.20 -22.63 -25.64
N ILE A 725 16.84 -22.14 -26.68
CA ILE A 725 17.93 -22.86 -27.37
C ILE A 725 19.20 -22.58 -26.55
N LYS A 726 19.56 -23.50 -25.67
CA LYS A 726 20.88 -23.47 -25.03
C LYS A 726 21.95 -23.81 -26.07
N HIS A 727 22.88 -22.89 -26.34
CA HIS A 727 24.16 -23.31 -26.91
C HIS A 727 24.81 -24.36 -25.97
N PRO A 728 25.35 -25.45 -26.45
CA PRO A 728 25.92 -26.44 -25.60
C PRO A 728 27.11 -25.84 -24.85
N GLU A 729 26.96 -25.67 -23.54
CA GLU A 729 28.11 -25.47 -22.66
C GLU A 729 29.01 -26.69 -22.84
N VAL A 730 30.23 -26.45 -23.21
CA VAL A 730 31.27 -27.48 -23.19
C VAL A 730 31.61 -27.74 -21.72
N TYR A 731 30.83 -28.63 -21.10
CA TYR A 731 31.21 -29.16 -19.79
C TYR A 731 32.42 -30.08 -19.97
N ALA A 732 33.55 -29.61 -19.58
CA ALA A 732 34.75 -30.44 -19.36
C ALA A 732 34.60 -31.21 -18.04
N ASP A 733 33.63 -32.12 -17.98
CA ASP A 733 33.53 -33.12 -16.93
C ASP A 733 33.20 -34.47 -17.59
N GLY A 734 34.07 -35.45 -17.44
CA GLY A 734 34.03 -36.74 -18.09
C GLY A 734 32.87 -37.67 -17.73
N LEU A 735 31.65 -37.19 -17.82
CA LEU A 735 30.44 -37.98 -17.69
C LEU A 735 29.91 -38.38 -19.07
N SER A 736 29.78 -39.67 -19.34
CA SER A 736 29.22 -40.25 -20.53
C SER A 736 27.77 -39.73 -20.73
N HIS A 737 27.52 -39.01 -21.82
CA HIS A 737 26.15 -38.55 -22.18
C HIS A 737 25.40 -39.69 -22.85
N GLU A 738 24.29 -40.11 -22.26
CA GLU A 738 23.37 -41.05 -22.90
C GLU A 738 22.37 -40.28 -23.79
N TRP A 739 22.35 -40.60 -25.09
CA TRP A 739 21.46 -40.02 -26.08
C TRP A 739 20.35 -40.98 -26.47
N PHE A 740 19.13 -40.44 -26.64
CA PHE A 740 17.96 -41.21 -27.06
C PHE A 740 17.21 -40.46 -28.15
N THR A 741 16.54 -41.16 -29.02
CA THR A 741 15.52 -40.60 -29.90
C THR A 741 14.29 -40.17 -29.07
N LEU A 742 13.39 -39.37 -29.64
CA LEU A 742 12.12 -39.03 -28.96
C LEU A 742 11.22 -40.25 -28.70
N SER A 743 11.47 -41.36 -29.40
CA SER A 743 10.80 -42.66 -29.18
C SER A 743 11.50 -43.50 -28.10
N GLY A 744 12.50 -43.00 -27.40
CA GLY A 744 13.19 -43.68 -26.29
C GLY A 744 14.29 -44.68 -26.72
N ILE A 745 14.68 -44.73 -28.00
CA ILE A 745 15.76 -45.59 -28.47
C ILE A 745 17.09 -44.94 -28.14
N LYS A 746 17.97 -45.66 -27.42
CA LYS A 746 19.33 -45.20 -27.12
C LYS A 746 20.18 -45.18 -28.40
N ILE A 747 20.88 -44.08 -28.61
CA ILE A 747 21.75 -43.85 -29.79
C ILE A 747 23.09 -43.29 -29.36
N GLU A 748 24.09 -43.38 -30.24
CA GLU A 748 25.30 -42.59 -30.12
C GLU A 748 25.00 -41.12 -30.34
N ARG A 749 25.98 -40.21 -30.03
CA ARG A 749 25.80 -38.78 -30.19
C ARG A 749 25.25 -38.49 -31.60
N PRO A 750 24.09 -37.81 -31.74
CA PRO A 750 23.47 -37.61 -33.06
C PRO A 750 24.32 -36.72 -33.95
N HIS A 751 24.45 -37.15 -35.24
CA HIS A 751 25.13 -36.40 -36.27
C HIS A 751 24.18 -35.81 -37.33
N LYS A 752 22.86 -35.98 -37.14
CA LYS A 752 21.84 -35.42 -38.01
C LYS A 752 21.02 -34.39 -37.29
N ALA A 753 20.60 -33.33 -38.03
CA ALA A 753 19.66 -32.34 -37.51
C ALA A 753 18.36 -33.03 -37.01
N GLY A 754 17.94 -32.67 -35.82
CA GLY A 754 16.75 -33.29 -35.17
C GLY A 754 16.63 -32.97 -33.70
N VAL A 755 15.54 -33.43 -33.07
CA VAL A 755 15.33 -33.29 -31.61
C VAL A 755 15.56 -34.67 -30.96
N TYR A 756 16.41 -34.69 -29.94
CA TYR A 756 16.87 -35.89 -29.23
C TYR A 756 16.73 -35.70 -27.72
N LEU A 757 16.78 -36.77 -26.97
CA LEU A 757 16.88 -36.73 -25.52
C LEU A 757 18.32 -37.00 -25.10
N CYS A 758 18.91 -36.14 -24.28
CA CYS A 758 20.22 -36.38 -23.64
C CYS A 758 20.07 -36.18 -22.15
N ASN A 759 20.40 -37.20 -21.36
CA ASN A 759 20.22 -37.20 -19.90
C ASN A 759 18.84 -36.72 -19.45
N GLY A 760 17.77 -37.20 -20.13
CA GLY A 760 16.38 -36.87 -19.85
C GLY A 760 15.88 -35.50 -20.34
N LYS A 761 16.73 -34.72 -21.05
CA LYS A 761 16.35 -33.40 -21.61
C LYS A 761 16.25 -33.45 -23.14
N LYS A 762 15.26 -32.72 -23.72
CA LYS A 762 15.13 -32.55 -25.17
C LYS A 762 16.21 -31.58 -25.67
N ILE A 763 17.06 -32.05 -26.59
CA ILE A 763 18.11 -31.28 -27.24
C ILE A 763 17.86 -31.29 -28.76
N ARG A 764 17.90 -30.14 -29.39
CA ARG A 764 17.85 -30.00 -30.85
C ARG A 764 19.28 -29.90 -31.39
N ILE A 765 19.61 -30.79 -32.29
CA ILE A 765 20.84 -30.72 -33.10
C ILE A 765 20.46 -30.07 -34.45
N LEU A 766 21.15 -29.03 -34.85
CA LEU A 766 20.94 -28.31 -36.11
C LEU A 766 21.70 -28.98 -37.25
#